data_369a376ce1a0720f503a06ebf4bacb89
#
_entry.id   369a376ce1a0720f503a06ebf4bacb89
#
_cell.length_a   1.000
_cell.length_b   1.000
_cell.length_c   1.000
_cell.angle_alpha   90.00
_cell.angle_beta   90.00
_cell.angle_gamma   90.00
#
_symmetry.space_group_name_H-M   'P 1'
#
loop_
_entity.id
_entity.type
_entity.pdbx_description
1 polymer ?
#
loop_
_entity_poly.entity_id
_entity_poly.type
_entity_poly.pdbx_seq_one_letter_code
_entity_poly.pdbx_strand_id
1 'polypeptide(L)'
;PDFYFHWADFNNEPVNDWKKLTQCFLNIPMAHQLIGFYTVADSSDGVLKVMRSYQYYAANKISDRVARQDWRSGSQLGGYIWHTTGSGKTMTSFKSAQLIANSKDADKVVFLMDRIELGTQSLKEYRAFADNADDVQGTEDTVALISKLKSNDPKDTLIVSSIQKMSNIHEGETGKLISKDLERMKSKRIVFIIDECHRSTFGDMLSTIKATFPNALFFGFTGTPVFTENERMLTTADVFGNELHRYSIADGIRDGNVLGFDPTMVNVYRERDIREQVALQETKASTINEVLGNPIKEKVYYHFTTPGEVPMACESRNGQIVDGIEDYVPEVQYQTDEYRRTVVQDISDNWIRLSRGGKFHAIFATSSIPDAIKYYHLFKEICPSLHITGLFDPTIDNTGGDRSIMKEDGLREMLEDYNSTYEQHFDIGGYARFKKDVAARLAHKHPYIRIPKDKQLNLLIVVNQMLTGFDSKWINTLYLDKVLEYQNLIQAFSRTNRLFNINEKPFGNIRYYRRPYTMKSNIEKAISLFSGNRPQGLFADHLPENIRHMNAVYGDIVDLFKGEGICNFDKLPEEDEVKAKFAKLFRKFTSYLQAAQMQGFIWAKKKYEYSEAEEEEKITIEAEPEESIYRTFLQRYKELR
;
A
#
# COMPACT_ATOMS: atom_id res chain seq x y z
N PRO A 1 -20.58 16.18 2.66
CA PRO A 1 -19.81 16.71 3.78
C PRO A 1 -18.60 15.82 4.04
N ASP A 2 -17.45 16.41 4.35
CA ASP A 2 -16.16 15.71 4.49
C ASP A 2 -16.11 14.74 5.69
N PHE A 3 -17.13 14.77 6.56
CA PHE A 3 -17.23 13.95 7.78
C PHE A 3 -18.41 12.98 7.77
N TYR A 4 -18.98 12.68 6.62
CA TYR A 4 -20.10 11.76 6.50
C TYR A 4 -19.61 10.34 6.21
N PHE A 5 -19.97 9.38 7.06
CA PHE A 5 -19.67 7.96 6.88
C PHE A 5 -20.94 7.14 7.06
N HIS A 6 -21.10 6.11 6.22
CA HIS A 6 -22.16 5.13 6.42
C HIS A 6 -21.81 4.21 7.60
N TRP A 7 -22.79 3.94 8.46
CA TRP A 7 -22.69 2.82 9.37
C TRP A 7 -22.88 1.54 8.56
N ALA A 8 -22.05 0.52 8.79
CA ALA A 8 -22.13 -0.76 8.13
C ALA A 8 -22.38 -1.87 9.16
N ASP A 9 -22.88 -3.01 8.71
CA ASP A 9 -22.99 -4.22 9.51
C ASP A 9 -21.62 -4.91 9.69
N PHE A 10 -21.63 -6.09 10.34
CA PHE A 10 -20.42 -6.88 10.57
C PHE A 10 -19.71 -7.32 9.28
N ASN A 11 -20.44 -7.48 8.19
CA ASN A 11 -19.91 -7.86 6.87
C ASN A 11 -19.54 -6.66 6.00
N ASN A 12 -19.47 -5.47 6.57
CA ASN A 12 -19.22 -4.18 5.92
C ASN A 12 -20.30 -3.76 4.91
N GLU A 13 -21.53 -4.30 5.00
CA GLU A 13 -22.62 -3.83 4.17
C GLU A 13 -23.24 -2.56 4.76
N PRO A 14 -23.33 -1.46 3.98
CA PRO A 14 -23.91 -0.21 4.47
C PRO A 14 -25.35 -0.36 4.92
N VAL A 15 -25.66 0.14 6.11
CA VAL A 15 -27.02 0.19 6.65
C VAL A 15 -27.70 1.46 6.17
N ASN A 16 -28.37 1.40 5.01
CA ASN A 16 -29.03 2.54 4.37
C ASN A 16 -30.50 2.71 4.78
N ASP A 17 -31.11 1.70 5.43
CA ASP A 17 -32.48 1.78 5.96
C ASP A 17 -32.46 2.54 7.30
N TRP A 18 -33.19 3.65 7.37
CA TRP A 18 -33.21 4.49 8.58
C TRP A 18 -33.81 3.76 9.81
N LYS A 19 -34.76 2.84 9.62
CA LYS A 19 -35.34 2.05 10.71
C LYS A 19 -34.32 1.08 11.29
N LYS A 20 -33.58 0.37 10.41
CA LYS A 20 -32.47 -0.49 10.82
C LYS A 20 -31.37 0.32 11.49
N LEU A 21 -31.02 1.48 10.94
CA LEU A 21 -30.01 2.37 11.53
C LEU A 21 -30.42 2.81 12.95
N THR A 22 -31.68 3.18 13.14
CA THR A 22 -32.20 3.56 14.46
C THR A 22 -32.13 2.39 15.44
N GLN A 23 -32.42 1.18 15.00
CA GLN A 23 -32.42 -0.01 15.85
C GLN A 23 -31.01 -0.50 16.20
N CYS A 24 -30.05 -0.49 15.26
CA CYS A 24 -28.72 -1.06 15.48
C CYS A 24 -27.66 -0.04 15.90
N PHE A 25 -27.85 1.25 15.60
CA PHE A 25 -26.85 2.30 15.88
C PHE A 25 -27.32 3.33 16.92
N LEU A 26 -28.55 3.85 16.79
CA LEU A 26 -29.07 4.89 17.66
C LEU A 26 -29.77 4.36 18.92
N ASN A 27 -29.86 3.07 19.13
CA ASN A 27 -30.40 2.54 20.36
C ASN A 27 -29.49 2.89 21.56
N ILE A 28 -30.07 2.98 22.76
CA ILE A 28 -29.35 3.42 23.95
C ILE A 28 -28.10 2.60 24.24
N PRO A 29 -28.09 1.24 24.23
CA PRO A 29 -26.85 0.52 24.50
C PRO A 29 -25.74 0.84 23.51
N MET A 30 -26.03 0.85 22.21
CA MET A 30 -25.03 1.05 21.16
C MET A 30 -24.51 2.48 21.11
N ALA A 31 -25.40 3.47 21.17
CA ALA A 31 -25.02 4.89 21.17
C ALA A 31 -24.14 5.22 22.39
N HIS A 32 -24.51 4.72 23.58
CA HIS A 32 -23.70 4.88 24.79
C HIS A 32 -22.33 4.20 24.68
N GLN A 33 -22.27 2.99 24.12
CA GLN A 33 -21.00 2.29 23.91
C GLN A 33 -20.09 3.07 22.97
N LEU A 34 -20.61 3.56 21.86
CA LEU A 34 -19.82 4.33 20.88
C LEU A 34 -19.26 5.62 21.51
N ILE A 35 -20.08 6.36 22.22
CA ILE A 35 -19.66 7.62 22.85
C ILE A 35 -18.71 7.33 24.03
N GLY A 36 -19.04 6.39 24.91
CA GLY A 36 -18.31 6.16 26.15
C GLY A 36 -17.05 5.31 25.98
N PHE A 37 -17.07 4.31 25.10
CA PHE A 37 -15.99 3.32 25.02
C PHE A 37 -15.27 3.29 23.66
N TYR A 38 -15.92 3.68 22.57
CA TYR A 38 -15.37 3.59 21.21
C TYR A 38 -15.09 4.96 20.58
N THR A 39 -15.00 6.00 21.40
CA THR A 39 -14.45 7.30 21.01
C THR A 39 -13.02 7.42 21.52
N VAL A 40 -12.15 7.99 20.73
CA VAL A 40 -10.74 8.23 21.01
C VAL A 40 -10.50 9.74 20.99
N ALA A 41 -9.97 10.30 22.08
CA ALA A 41 -9.50 11.67 22.10
C ALA A 41 -8.03 11.67 21.60
N ASP A 42 -7.81 12.15 20.38
CA ASP A 42 -6.46 12.21 19.81
C ASP A 42 -5.80 13.53 20.19
N SER A 43 -4.85 13.49 21.12
CA SER A 43 -4.12 14.68 21.57
C SER A 43 -3.15 15.22 20.51
N SER A 44 -2.84 14.46 19.46
CA SER A 44 -1.93 14.90 18.38
C SER A 44 -2.56 15.97 17.48
N ASP A 45 -3.87 15.95 17.31
CA ASP A 45 -4.64 16.91 16.50
C ASP A 45 -5.78 17.59 17.28
N GLY A 46 -6.01 17.20 18.53
CA GLY A 46 -7.04 17.76 19.41
C GLY A 46 -8.48 17.38 19.00
N VAL A 47 -8.68 16.28 18.27
CA VAL A 47 -9.96 15.86 17.72
C VAL A 47 -10.47 14.60 18.40
N LEU A 48 -11.78 14.58 18.68
CA LEU A 48 -12.49 13.35 19.09
C LEU A 48 -12.81 12.50 17.86
N LYS A 49 -12.33 11.27 17.86
CA LYS A 49 -12.51 10.31 16.76
C LYS A 49 -13.41 9.16 17.20
N VAL A 50 -14.62 9.11 16.67
CA VAL A 50 -15.51 7.97 16.86
C VAL A 50 -15.08 6.83 15.94
N MET A 51 -14.97 5.62 16.47
CA MET A 51 -14.62 4.44 15.66
C MET A 51 -15.68 4.16 14.60
N ARG A 52 -15.22 3.83 13.39
CA ARG A 52 -16.08 3.35 12.32
C ARG A 52 -16.61 1.95 12.63
N SER A 53 -17.67 1.53 11.94
CA SER A 53 -18.31 0.23 12.17
C SER A 53 -17.33 -0.95 12.17
N TYR A 54 -16.48 -1.05 11.15
CA TYR A 54 -15.50 -2.15 11.04
C TYR A 54 -14.47 -2.13 12.19
N GLN A 55 -14.06 -0.95 12.68
CA GLN A 55 -13.15 -0.80 13.82
C GLN A 55 -13.86 -1.23 15.12
N TYR A 56 -15.11 -0.80 15.30
CA TYR A 56 -15.96 -1.22 16.42
C TYR A 56 -16.08 -2.74 16.47
N TYR A 57 -16.47 -3.38 15.37
CA TYR A 57 -16.64 -4.84 15.35
C TYR A 57 -15.33 -5.58 15.62
N ALA A 58 -14.21 -5.13 15.06
CA ALA A 58 -12.91 -5.73 15.30
C ALA A 58 -12.50 -5.63 16.78
N ALA A 59 -12.61 -4.44 17.38
CA ALA A 59 -12.24 -4.23 18.79
C ALA A 59 -13.17 -5.00 19.74
N ASN A 60 -14.47 -5.06 19.43
CA ASN A 60 -15.44 -5.83 20.21
C ASN A 60 -15.14 -7.33 20.15
N LYS A 61 -14.86 -7.89 18.96
CA LYS A 61 -14.50 -9.30 18.80
C LYS A 61 -13.25 -9.70 19.56
N ILE A 62 -12.23 -8.84 19.57
CA ILE A 62 -11.01 -9.08 20.36
C ILE A 62 -11.33 -9.07 21.85
N SER A 63 -12.05 -8.06 22.35
CA SER A 63 -12.44 -7.94 23.75
C SER A 63 -13.28 -9.14 24.20
N ASP A 64 -14.31 -9.53 23.42
CA ASP A 64 -15.13 -10.72 23.67
C ASP A 64 -14.31 -12.00 23.70
N ARG A 65 -13.33 -12.14 22.80
CA ARG A 65 -12.47 -13.33 22.74
C ARG A 65 -11.60 -13.45 24.00
N VAL A 66 -11.09 -12.32 24.51
CA VAL A 66 -10.30 -12.30 25.76
C VAL A 66 -11.18 -12.57 26.98
N ALA A 67 -12.37 -11.94 27.07
CA ALA A 67 -13.30 -12.14 28.18
C ALA A 67 -13.76 -13.61 28.32
N ARG A 68 -13.84 -14.35 27.21
CA ARG A 68 -14.24 -15.77 27.18
C ARG A 68 -13.04 -16.73 27.23
N GLN A 69 -11.81 -16.24 27.41
CA GLN A 69 -10.63 -17.10 27.41
C GLN A 69 -10.57 -17.96 28.65
N ASP A 70 -10.48 -19.28 28.46
CA ASP A 70 -10.03 -20.16 29.53
C ASP A 70 -8.48 -20.15 29.60
N TRP A 71 -7.97 -19.40 30.54
CA TRP A 71 -6.53 -19.23 30.78
C TRP A 71 -5.81 -20.51 31.22
N ARG A 72 -6.55 -21.59 31.49
CA ARG A 72 -6.01 -22.91 31.87
C ARG A 72 -5.90 -23.86 30.70
N SER A 73 -6.55 -23.55 29.57
CA SER A 73 -6.60 -24.42 28.39
C SER A 73 -5.29 -24.50 27.64
N GLY A 74 -4.35 -23.57 27.87
CA GLY A 74 -3.11 -23.45 27.11
C GLY A 74 -3.29 -23.00 25.65
N SER A 75 -4.51 -22.66 25.21
CA SER A 75 -4.73 -22.15 23.88
C SER A 75 -4.18 -20.75 23.71
N GLN A 76 -3.25 -20.58 22.74
CA GLN A 76 -2.62 -19.31 22.42
C GLN A 76 -3.29 -18.59 21.24
N LEU A 77 -4.27 -19.21 20.60
CA LEU A 77 -4.90 -18.74 19.37
C LEU A 77 -6.00 -17.72 19.71
N GLY A 78 -5.68 -16.45 19.63
CA GLY A 78 -6.64 -15.35 19.83
C GLY A 78 -7.48 -15.09 18.58
N GLY A 79 -6.84 -15.07 17.44
CA GLY A 79 -7.39 -14.74 16.13
C GLY A 79 -6.64 -13.60 15.46
N TYR A 80 -7.06 -13.24 14.25
CA TYR A 80 -6.47 -12.11 13.54
C TYR A 80 -7.53 -11.17 12.95
N ILE A 81 -7.12 -9.93 12.77
CA ILE A 81 -7.88 -8.85 12.13
C ILE A 81 -7.24 -8.59 10.77
N TRP A 82 -8.03 -8.75 9.72
CA TRP A 82 -7.64 -8.37 8.37
C TRP A 82 -8.20 -7.01 8.03
N HIS A 83 -7.45 -5.95 8.29
CA HIS A 83 -7.79 -4.59 7.92
C HIS A 83 -6.76 -3.99 6.98
N THR A 84 -7.21 -3.49 5.83
CA THR A 84 -6.32 -2.93 4.80
C THR A 84 -5.44 -1.79 5.32
N THR A 85 -4.34 -1.54 4.65
CA THR A 85 -3.47 -0.41 4.95
C THR A 85 -4.24 0.91 4.78
N GLY A 86 -4.15 1.80 5.78
CA GLY A 86 -4.91 3.07 5.78
C GLY A 86 -6.28 3.02 6.43
N SER A 87 -6.73 1.86 6.91
CA SER A 87 -8.00 1.70 7.63
C SER A 87 -7.96 2.15 9.10
N GLY A 88 -6.81 2.63 9.60
CA GLY A 88 -6.65 3.00 11.02
C GLY A 88 -6.42 1.82 11.96
N LYS A 89 -5.66 0.79 11.52
CA LYS A 89 -5.29 -0.37 12.35
C LYS A 89 -4.71 0.01 13.71
N THR A 90 -3.83 1.02 13.76
CA THR A 90 -3.21 1.49 15.01
C THR A 90 -4.26 1.95 16.03
N MET A 91 -5.28 2.70 15.60
CA MET A 91 -6.36 3.13 16.49
C MET A 91 -7.24 1.94 16.93
N THR A 92 -7.50 0.99 16.03
CA THR A 92 -8.28 -0.21 16.33
C THR A 92 -7.55 -1.10 17.34
N SER A 93 -6.25 -1.32 17.15
CA SER A 93 -5.43 -2.14 18.06
C SER A 93 -5.25 -1.47 19.42
N PHE A 94 -5.04 -0.14 19.45
CA PHE A 94 -5.01 0.63 20.70
C PHE A 94 -6.32 0.49 21.47
N LYS A 95 -7.46 0.72 20.81
CA LYS A 95 -8.77 0.64 21.48
C LYS A 95 -9.05 -0.77 21.98
N SER A 96 -8.70 -1.81 21.23
CA SER A 96 -8.78 -3.19 21.70
C SER A 96 -7.96 -3.42 22.96
N ALA A 97 -6.73 -2.93 22.96
CA ALA A 97 -5.83 -3.04 24.13
C ALA A 97 -6.37 -2.27 25.35
N GLN A 98 -6.88 -1.06 25.14
CA GLN A 98 -7.48 -0.23 26.19
C GLN A 98 -8.72 -0.89 26.81
N LEU A 99 -9.61 -1.45 25.97
CA LEU A 99 -10.80 -2.15 26.45
C LEU A 99 -10.43 -3.35 27.34
N ILE A 100 -9.45 -4.17 26.92
CA ILE A 100 -8.97 -5.32 27.70
C ILE A 100 -8.32 -4.87 29.00
N ALA A 101 -7.51 -3.81 28.98
CA ALA A 101 -6.87 -3.29 30.17
C ALA A 101 -7.90 -2.75 31.18
N ASN A 102 -8.92 -2.04 30.69
CA ASN A 102 -9.97 -1.45 31.54
C ASN A 102 -10.94 -2.50 32.12
N SER A 103 -11.25 -3.56 31.38
CA SER A 103 -12.11 -4.67 31.85
C SER A 103 -11.40 -5.57 32.86
N LYS A 104 -10.05 -5.51 32.94
CA LYS A 104 -9.21 -6.38 33.79
C LYS A 104 -9.31 -7.87 33.42
N ASP A 105 -9.70 -8.21 32.21
CA ASP A 105 -9.75 -9.58 31.73
C ASP A 105 -8.34 -10.17 31.49
N ALA A 106 -7.33 -9.29 31.34
CA ALA A 106 -5.92 -9.64 31.31
C ALA A 106 -5.12 -8.81 32.33
N ASP A 107 -4.00 -9.36 32.84
CA ASP A 107 -3.08 -8.67 33.74
C ASP A 107 -2.09 -7.79 32.98
N LYS A 108 -1.79 -8.15 31.73
CA LYS A 108 -0.91 -7.42 30.81
C LYS A 108 -1.45 -7.46 29.38
N VAL A 109 -1.36 -6.33 28.69
CA VAL A 109 -1.60 -6.22 27.25
C VAL A 109 -0.33 -5.67 26.63
N VAL A 110 0.31 -6.45 25.75
CA VAL A 110 1.58 -6.11 25.12
C VAL A 110 1.38 -5.92 23.61
N PHE A 111 1.57 -4.70 23.16
CA PHE A 111 1.58 -4.40 21.72
C PHE A 111 2.99 -4.60 21.17
N LEU A 112 3.14 -5.50 20.21
CA LEU A 112 4.42 -5.84 19.60
C LEU A 112 4.48 -5.33 18.16
N MET A 113 5.63 -4.72 17.84
CA MET A 113 5.95 -4.20 16.51
C MET A 113 7.23 -4.83 15.98
N ASP A 114 7.35 -4.85 14.64
CA ASP A 114 8.50 -5.42 13.94
C ASP A 114 9.79 -4.60 14.14
N ARG A 115 9.73 -3.29 13.95
CA ARG A 115 10.93 -2.43 13.94
C ARG A 115 10.93 -1.41 15.06
N ILE A 116 12.12 -1.17 15.64
CA ILE A 116 12.35 -0.16 16.67
C ILE A 116 11.91 1.25 16.20
N GLU A 117 12.10 1.57 14.91
CA GLU A 117 11.70 2.86 14.34
C GLU A 117 10.17 3.04 14.26
N LEU A 118 9.45 1.97 13.92
CA LEU A 118 7.98 1.94 13.99
C LEU A 118 7.50 1.96 15.45
N GLY A 119 8.33 1.45 16.37
CA GLY A 119 8.09 1.45 17.80
C GLY A 119 7.92 2.82 18.41
N THR A 120 8.76 3.76 18.03
CA THR A 120 8.66 5.14 18.50
C THR A 120 7.43 5.86 17.97
N GLN A 121 7.04 5.58 16.73
CA GLN A 121 5.84 6.17 16.13
C GLN A 121 4.57 5.60 16.75
N SER A 122 4.42 4.28 16.85
CA SER A 122 3.23 3.66 17.43
C SER A 122 3.11 3.93 18.93
N LEU A 123 4.23 4.01 19.66
CA LEU A 123 4.20 4.45 21.06
C LEU A 123 3.68 5.90 21.18
N LYS A 124 4.13 6.79 20.29
CA LYS A 124 3.67 8.18 20.26
C LYS A 124 2.18 8.25 19.91
N GLU A 125 1.73 7.46 18.93
CA GLU A 125 0.32 7.38 18.54
C GLU A 125 -0.54 6.80 19.68
N TYR A 126 -0.11 5.71 20.32
CA TYR A 126 -0.82 5.11 21.46
C TYR A 126 -0.93 6.09 22.62
N ARG A 127 0.14 6.82 22.94
CA ARG A 127 0.10 7.86 23.98
C ARG A 127 -0.80 9.02 23.60
N ALA A 128 -0.87 9.37 22.31
CA ALA A 128 -1.78 10.42 21.83
C ALA A 128 -3.25 10.00 21.91
N PHE A 129 -3.55 8.71 21.82
CA PHE A 129 -4.90 8.14 21.92
C PHE A 129 -5.34 7.83 23.37
N ALA A 130 -4.39 7.77 24.31
CA ALA A 130 -4.68 7.46 25.68
C ALA A 130 -5.24 8.68 26.43
N ASP A 131 -6.15 8.44 27.37
CA ASP A 131 -6.69 9.47 28.25
C ASP A 131 -5.57 10.10 29.11
N ASN A 132 -4.60 9.28 29.52
CA ASN A 132 -3.36 9.73 30.12
C ASN A 132 -2.18 9.02 29.42
N ALA A 133 -1.23 9.80 28.89
CA ALA A 133 -0.06 9.27 28.19
C ALA A 133 0.79 8.31 29.06
N ASP A 134 0.74 8.47 30.39
CA ASP A 134 1.44 7.60 31.34
C ASP A 134 0.81 6.21 31.50
N ASP A 135 -0.40 5.99 31.00
CA ASP A 135 -1.03 4.67 30.98
C ASP A 135 -0.50 3.77 29.86
N VAL A 136 0.31 4.34 28.94
CA VAL A 136 0.96 3.61 27.85
C VAL A 136 2.47 3.57 28.06
N GLN A 137 2.96 2.41 28.45
CA GLN A 137 4.37 2.22 28.79
C GLN A 137 5.21 1.78 27.60
N GLY A 138 6.19 2.59 27.23
CA GLY A 138 7.25 2.20 26.30
C GLY A 138 8.37 1.43 27.01
N THR A 139 9.16 0.69 26.23
CA THR A 139 10.33 -0.04 26.73
C THR A 139 11.58 0.42 26.00
N GLU A 140 12.59 0.89 26.73
CA GLU A 140 13.87 1.30 26.15
C GLU A 140 14.73 0.09 25.83
N ASP A 141 14.77 -0.89 26.73
CA ASP A 141 15.52 -2.13 26.62
C ASP A 141 14.74 -3.34 27.16
N THR A 142 15.35 -4.52 27.11
CA THR A 142 14.77 -5.77 27.62
C THR A 142 14.62 -5.76 29.16
N VAL A 143 15.48 -5.05 29.87
CA VAL A 143 15.42 -4.98 31.36
C VAL A 143 14.20 -4.18 31.78
N ALA A 144 13.96 -3.03 31.15
CA ALA A 144 12.75 -2.22 31.38
C ALA A 144 11.48 -3.02 31.07
N LEU A 145 11.48 -3.79 29.95
CA LEU A 145 10.37 -4.66 29.58
C LEU A 145 10.08 -5.72 30.67
N ILE A 146 11.10 -6.43 31.15
CA ILE A 146 10.97 -7.43 32.22
C ILE A 146 10.42 -6.79 33.50
N SER A 147 10.92 -5.62 33.88
CA SER A 147 10.44 -4.91 35.07
C SER A 147 8.94 -4.62 34.97
N LYS A 148 8.46 -4.12 33.82
CA LYS A 148 7.05 -3.82 33.59
C LYS A 148 6.16 -5.06 33.53
N LEU A 149 6.64 -6.15 32.93
CA LEU A 149 5.92 -7.43 32.90
C LEU A 149 5.74 -8.02 34.33
N LYS A 150 6.72 -7.86 35.21
CA LYS A 150 6.64 -8.30 36.62
C LYS A 150 5.76 -7.41 37.47
N SER A 151 5.67 -6.13 37.16
CA SER A 151 4.93 -5.14 37.95
C SER A 151 3.44 -5.51 38.06
N ASN A 152 2.86 -5.16 39.22
CA ASN A 152 1.41 -5.23 39.47
C ASN A 152 0.77 -3.83 39.44
N ASP A 153 1.53 -2.79 39.11
CA ASP A 153 1.00 -1.43 38.99
C ASP A 153 0.04 -1.39 37.78
N PRO A 154 -1.18 -0.87 37.94
CA PRO A 154 -2.13 -0.69 36.83
C PRO A 154 -1.57 0.12 35.63
N LYS A 155 -0.65 1.06 35.91
CA LYS A 155 0.02 1.86 34.86
C LYS A 155 0.88 1.00 33.93
N ASP A 156 1.37 -0.14 34.39
CA ASP A 156 2.15 -1.10 33.59
C ASP A 156 1.27 -2.18 32.93
N THR A 157 -0.04 -1.98 32.81
CA THR A 157 -0.94 -2.95 32.16
C THR A 157 -0.77 -2.94 30.64
N LEU A 158 -0.72 -1.74 30.02
CA LEU A 158 -0.54 -1.59 28.59
C LEU A 158 0.91 -1.24 28.24
N ILE A 159 1.60 -2.17 27.57
CA ILE A 159 3.03 -2.09 27.24
C ILE A 159 3.20 -2.10 25.72
N VAL A 160 4.03 -1.19 25.21
CA VAL A 160 4.44 -1.13 23.80
C VAL A 160 5.92 -1.53 23.70
N SER A 161 6.22 -2.55 22.90
CA SER A 161 7.58 -3.08 22.74
C SER A 161 7.84 -3.58 21.33
N SER A 162 9.11 -3.86 20.98
CA SER A 162 9.46 -4.55 19.75
C SER A 162 9.52 -6.06 19.96
N ILE A 163 9.27 -6.81 18.88
CA ILE A 163 9.32 -8.27 18.90
C ILE A 163 10.73 -8.78 19.27
N GLN A 164 11.80 -8.08 18.84
CA GLN A 164 13.18 -8.43 19.15
C GLN A 164 13.44 -8.36 20.67
N LYS A 165 12.98 -7.30 21.34
CA LYS A 165 13.13 -7.19 22.82
C LYS A 165 12.37 -8.28 23.53
N MET A 166 11.18 -8.62 23.02
CA MET A 166 10.35 -9.64 23.63
C MET A 166 10.91 -11.05 23.42
N SER A 167 11.47 -11.36 22.25
CA SER A 167 12.10 -12.65 21.95
C SER A 167 13.38 -12.88 22.74
N ASN A 168 14.05 -11.83 23.21
CA ASN A 168 15.24 -11.92 24.07
C ASN A 168 14.90 -12.29 25.53
N ILE A 169 13.62 -12.45 25.88
CA ILE A 169 13.20 -12.92 27.21
C ILE A 169 13.12 -14.44 27.18
N HIS A 170 14.26 -15.11 27.37
CA HIS A 170 14.36 -16.56 27.51
C HIS A 170 15.37 -16.95 28.59
N GLU A 171 15.32 -18.20 29.03
CA GLU A 171 16.19 -18.72 30.08
C GLU A 171 17.63 -18.84 29.53
N GLY A 172 18.59 -18.12 30.07
CA GLY A 172 20.01 -18.38 29.89
C GLY A 172 20.89 -17.28 29.27
N GLU A 173 20.39 -16.36 28.44
CA GLU A 173 21.28 -15.39 27.77
C GLU A 173 21.42 -14.01 28.44
N THR A 174 20.48 -13.58 29.24
CA THR A 174 20.54 -12.26 29.89
C THR A 174 21.14 -12.26 31.31
N GLY A 175 21.76 -13.35 31.74
CA GLY A 175 22.58 -13.43 32.98
C GLY A 175 21.97 -12.89 34.29
N LYS A 176 20.74 -12.41 34.27
CA LYS A 176 20.02 -11.74 35.37
C LYS A 176 18.58 -12.20 35.54
N LEU A 177 18.02 -13.04 34.69
CA LEU A 177 16.68 -13.58 34.85
C LEU A 177 16.73 -14.76 35.80
N ILE A 178 16.31 -14.53 37.03
CA ILE A 178 16.14 -15.61 38.03
C ILE A 178 14.92 -16.43 37.56
N SER A 179 15.02 -17.74 37.52
CA SER A 179 13.94 -18.69 37.16
C SER A 179 12.58 -18.31 37.82
N LYS A 180 12.61 -17.82 39.05
CA LYS A 180 11.44 -17.33 39.78
C LYS A 180 10.75 -16.12 39.15
N ASP A 181 11.48 -15.23 38.48
CA ASP A 181 10.91 -14.05 37.81
C ASP A 181 10.20 -14.45 36.51
N LEU A 182 10.77 -15.41 35.79
CA LEU A 182 10.15 -15.96 34.60
C LEU A 182 8.84 -16.69 34.93
N GLU A 183 8.82 -17.51 35.98
CA GLU A 183 7.60 -18.17 36.47
C GLU A 183 6.52 -17.18 36.89
N ARG A 184 6.91 -16.09 37.55
CA ARG A 184 5.97 -15.01 37.92
C ARG A 184 5.37 -14.33 36.69
N MET A 185 6.14 -14.13 35.64
CA MET A 185 5.62 -13.56 34.40
C MET A 185 4.70 -14.56 33.67
N LYS A 186 5.09 -15.84 33.60
CA LYS A 186 4.30 -16.92 32.95
C LYS A 186 2.95 -17.15 33.64
N SER A 187 2.85 -16.87 34.93
CA SER A 187 1.59 -17.03 35.70
C SER A 187 0.56 -15.92 35.41
N LYS A 188 0.96 -14.82 34.78
CA LYS A 188 0.04 -13.72 34.45
C LYS A 188 -0.77 -14.03 33.21
N ARG A 189 -1.99 -13.47 33.15
CA ARG A 189 -2.84 -13.48 31.96
C ARG A 189 -2.32 -12.39 31.01
N ILE A 190 -1.61 -12.81 29.95
CA ILE A 190 -0.96 -11.89 29.03
C ILE A 190 -1.65 -11.97 27.66
N VAL A 191 -2.00 -10.82 27.10
CA VAL A 191 -2.49 -10.68 25.74
C VAL A 191 -1.41 -9.99 24.90
N PHE A 192 -1.03 -10.61 23.80
CA PHE A 192 -0.17 -10.02 22.78
C PHE A 192 -1.00 -9.55 21.60
N ILE A 193 -0.81 -8.31 21.19
CA ILE A 193 -1.36 -7.73 19.95
C ILE A 193 -0.18 -7.41 19.04
N ILE A 194 -0.15 -8.02 17.86
CA ILE A 194 0.98 -7.95 16.94
C ILE A 194 0.54 -7.25 15.66
N ASP A 195 1.18 -6.12 15.35
CA ASP A 195 0.95 -5.39 14.11
C ASP A 195 1.82 -5.92 12.96
N GLU A 196 1.32 -5.78 11.72
CA GLU A 196 1.95 -6.28 10.49
C GLU A 196 2.40 -7.75 10.59
N CYS A 197 1.54 -8.59 11.14
CA CYS A 197 1.85 -9.96 11.55
C CYS A 197 2.14 -10.96 10.40
N HIS A 198 2.05 -10.51 9.14
CA HIS A 198 2.38 -11.29 7.94
C HIS A 198 3.88 -11.37 7.63
N ARG A 199 4.74 -10.64 8.34
CA ARG A 199 6.16 -10.58 8.03
C ARG A 199 6.90 -11.86 8.41
N SER A 200 7.77 -12.35 7.51
CA SER A 200 8.55 -13.58 7.70
C SER A 200 9.50 -13.54 8.90
N THR A 201 9.99 -12.34 9.26
CA THR A 201 10.85 -12.13 10.44
C THR A 201 10.17 -12.46 11.77
N PHE A 202 8.83 -12.60 11.77
CA PHE A 202 8.09 -12.98 12.97
C PHE A 202 8.17 -14.48 13.30
N GLY A 203 8.44 -15.37 12.34
CA GLY A 203 8.34 -16.82 12.52
C GLY A 203 9.11 -17.32 13.75
N ASP A 204 10.43 -17.20 13.73
CA ASP A 204 11.30 -17.73 14.79
C ASP A 204 11.15 -16.95 16.10
N MET A 205 11.11 -15.61 16.03
CA MET A 205 10.97 -14.77 17.23
C MET A 205 9.62 -15.00 17.90
N LEU A 206 8.54 -15.10 17.12
CA LEU A 206 7.20 -15.36 17.65
C LEU A 206 7.09 -16.75 18.25
N SER A 207 7.71 -17.76 17.63
CA SER A 207 7.80 -19.11 18.19
C SER A 207 8.50 -19.12 19.55
N THR A 208 9.60 -18.37 19.69
CA THR A 208 10.31 -18.18 20.94
C THR A 208 9.44 -17.53 22.01
N ILE A 209 8.70 -16.46 21.65
CA ILE A 209 7.79 -15.78 22.57
C ILE A 209 6.65 -16.71 23.00
N LYS A 210 6.06 -17.47 22.08
CA LYS A 210 5.00 -18.44 22.36
C LYS A 210 5.48 -19.55 23.30
N ALA A 211 6.69 -20.05 23.09
CA ALA A 211 7.30 -21.04 23.99
C ALA A 211 7.57 -20.47 25.38
N THR A 212 8.00 -19.20 25.46
CA THR A 212 8.25 -18.51 26.74
C THR A 212 6.97 -18.24 27.52
N PHE A 213 5.85 -17.92 26.86
CA PHE A 213 4.57 -17.58 27.47
C PHE A 213 3.45 -18.53 27.03
N PRO A 214 3.43 -19.79 27.46
CA PRO A 214 2.53 -20.82 26.96
C PRO A 214 1.04 -20.55 27.24
N ASN A 215 0.72 -19.73 28.25
CA ASN A 215 -0.66 -19.37 28.60
C ASN A 215 -1.10 -18.02 28.02
N ALA A 216 -0.26 -17.33 27.24
CA ALA A 216 -0.60 -16.06 26.64
C ALA A 216 -1.51 -16.22 25.42
N LEU A 217 -2.33 -15.20 25.15
CA LEU A 217 -3.22 -15.14 23.99
C LEU A 217 -2.66 -14.17 22.94
N PHE A 218 -2.62 -14.59 21.69
CA PHE A 218 -2.00 -13.84 20.59
C PHE A 218 -3.03 -13.40 19.56
N PHE A 219 -3.05 -12.11 19.25
CA PHE A 219 -3.84 -11.51 18.18
C PHE A 219 -2.94 -10.90 17.12
N GLY A 220 -3.27 -11.14 15.84
CA GLY A 220 -2.58 -10.56 14.70
C GLY A 220 -3.39 -9.43 14.05
N PHE A 221 -2.73 -8.33 13.68
CA PHE A 221 -3.27 -7.30 12.78
C PHE A 221 -2.48 -7.30 11.49
N THR A 222 -3.16 -7.34 10.36
CA THR A 222 -2.51 -7.29 9.05
C THR A 222 -3.44 -6.69 7.98
N GLY A 223 -2.85 -6.01 6.99
CA GLY A 223 -3.56 -5.62 5.76
C GLY A 223 -3.52 -6.69 4.69
N THR A 224 -2.60 -7.65 4.83
CA THR A 224 -2.31 -8.67 3.83
C THR A 224 -2.01 -10.00 4.51
N PRO A 225 -3.06 -10.77 4.92
CA PRO A 225 -2.87 -12.09 5.51
C PRO A 225 -2.08 -13.02 4.58
N VAL A 226 -1.37 -13.98 5.15
CA VAL A 226 -0.73 -15.07 4.41
C VAL A 226 -1.75 -16.20 4.27
N PHE A 227 -2.05 -16.60 3.04
CA PHE A 227 -2.97 -17.66 2.68
C PHE A 227 -2.22 -18.93 2.26
N THR A 228 -2.96 -20.03 2.06
CA THR A 228 -2.43 -21.35 1.66
C THR A 228 -1.78 -21.35 0.27
N GLU A 229 -2.16 -20.43 -0.60
CA GLU A 229 -1.58 -20.27 -1.94
C GLU A 229 -0.10 -19.85 -1.90
N ASN A 230 0.37 -19.35 -0.76
CA ASN A 230 1.78 -19.11 -0.51
C ASN A 230 2.42 -20.32 0.19
N GLU A 231 2.65 -21.40 -0.54
CA GLU A 231 3.09 -22.72 -0.05
C GLU A 231 4.38 -22.71 0.81
N ARG A 232 5.11 -21.60 0.84
CA ARG A 232 6.41 -21.49 1.55
C ARG A 232 6.29 -20.98 2.98
N MET A 233 5.09 -20.66 3.46
CA MET A 233 4.89 -20.00 4.76
C MET A 233 3.69 -20.58 5.52
N LEU A 234 3.76 -20.61 6.85
CA LEU A 234 2.59 -20.82 7.69
C LEU A 234 1.57 -19.73 7.42
N THR A 235 0.30 -20.11 7.31
CA THR A 235 -0.78 -19.14 7.11
C THR A 235 -0.97 -18.26 8.36
N THR A 236 -1.57 -17.10 8.17
CA THR A 236 -1.93 -16.23 9.30
C THR A 236 -2.87 -16.94 10.27
N ALA A 237 -3.75 -17.81 9.75
CA ALA A 237 -4.67 -18.61 10.56
C ALA A 237 -3.94 -19.69 11.38
N ASP A 238 -2.91 -20.34 10.83
CA ASP A 238 -2.10 -21.33 11.58
C ASP A 238 -1.40 -20.68 12.77
N VAL A 239 -0.97 -19.43 12.62
CA VAL A 239 -0.21 -18.72 13.63
C VAL A 239 -1.11 -18.11 14.72
N PHE A 240 -2.23 -17.50 14.34
CA PHE A 240 -3.06 -16.70 15.25
C PHE A 240 -4.44 -17.29 15.52
N GLY A 241 -4.92 -18.23 14.72
CA GLY A 241 -6.27 -18.76 14.75
C GLY A 241 -7.20 -18.11 13.74
N ASN A 242 -8.50 -18.19 13.98
CA ASN A 242 -9.52 -17.75 13.04
C ASN A 242 -9.50 -16.24 12.76
N GLU A 243 -9.95 -15.86 11.56
CA GLU A 243 -10.26 -14.46 11.24
C GLU A 243 -11.41 -13.96 12.12
N LEU A 244 -11.19 -12.89 12.87
CA LEU A 244 -12.19 -12.28 13.74
C LEU A 244 -13.01 -11.22 13.02
N HIS A 245 -12.37 -10.44 12.15
CA HIS A 245 -13.02 -9.44 11.33
C HIS A 245 -12.18 -9.13 10.09
N ARG A 246 -12.87 -8.81 8.99
CA ARG A 246 -12.27 -8.44 7.71
C ARG A 246 -12.74 -7.05 7.30
N TYR A 247 -11.79 -6.23 6.86
CA TYR A 247 -12.03 -5.00 6.11
C TYR A 247 -10.97 -4.93 5.01
N SER A 248 -11.33 -5.46 3.85
CA SER A 248 -10.43 -5.65 2.71
C SER A 248 -10.05 -4.31 2.05
N ILE A 249 -9.11 -4.36 1.11
CA ILE A 249 -8.77 -3.19 0.31
C ILE A 249 -9.95 -2.74 -0.56
N ALA A 250 -10.78 -3.69 -1.05
CA ALA A 250 -11.99 -3.38 -1.80
C ALA A 250 -13.02 -2.62 -0.95
N ASP A 251 -13.21 -3.05 0.32
CA ASP A 251 -14.06 -2.31 1.26
C ASP A 251 -13.54 -0.88 1.47
N GLY A 252 -12.22 -0.74 1.65
CA GLY A 252 -11.58 0.56 1.85
C GLY A 252 -11.74 1.52 0.67
N ILE A 253 -11.67 1.02 -0.57
CA ILE A 253 -11.88 1.80 -1.79
C ILE A 253 -13.36 2.16 -1.95
N ARG A 254 -14.26 1.20 -1.80
CA ARG A 254 -15.72 1.42 -1.85
C ARG A 254 -16.16 2.52 -0.87
N ASP A 255 -15.65 2.48 0.33
CA ASP A 255 -16.01 3.43 1.40
C ASP A 255 -15.25 4.75 1.30
N GLY A 256 -14.38 4.92 0.28
CA GLY A 256 -13.59 6.13 0.09
C GLY A 256 -12.52 6.36 1.17
N ASN A 257 -12.05 5.30 1.84
CA ASN A 257 -11.00 5.36 2.86
C ASN A 257 -9.59 5.30 2.28
N VAL A 258 -9.47 4.72 1.11
CA VAL A 258 -8.24 4.65 0.30
C VAL A 258 -8.61 4.77 -1.17
N LEU A 259 -7.62 5.12 -2.00
CA LEU A 259 -7.81 5.21 -3.46
C LEU A 259 -7.62 3.83 -4.11
N GLY A 260 -8.26 3.64 -5.27
CA GLY A 260 -7.96 2.55 -6.19
C GLY A 260 -6.60 2.71 -6.86
N PHE A 261 -6.25 1.76 -7.72
CA PHE A 261 -4.98 1.73 -8.44
C PHE A 261 -5.20 1.78 -9.95
N ASP A 262 -4.25 2.38 -10.65
CA ASP A 262 -4.13 2.36 -12.11
C ASP A 262 -2.81 1.68 -12.50
N PRO A 263 -2.77 0.34 -12.60
CA PRO A 263 -1.58 -0.39 -13.02
C PRO A 263 -1.41 -0.31 -14.53
N THR A 264 -0.31 0.25 -14.99
CA THR A 264 0.07 0.36 -16.39
C THR A 264 1.26 -0.56 -16.68
N MET A 265 1.06 -1.51 -17.56
CA MET A 265 2.11 -2.32 -18.14
C MET A 265 2.94 -1.48 -19.13
N VAL A 266 4.26 -1.52 -18.99
CA VAL A 266 5.16 -0.83 -19.93
C VAL A 266 6.10 -1.85 -20.57
N ASN A 267 5.86 -2.13 -21.85
CA ASN A 267 6.69 -3.02 -22.63
C ASN A 267 7.94 -2.27 -23.11
N VAL A 268 9.09 -2.56 -22.51
CA VAL A 268 10.39 -2.02 -22.93
C VAL A 268 10.85 -2.69 -24.22
N TYR A 269 10.53 -3.96 -24.38
CA TYR A 269 10.80 -4.76 -25.57
C TYR A 269 9.49 -5.13 -26.26
N ARG A 270 9.50 -5.25 -27.60
CA ARG A 270 8.34 -5.76 -28.33
C ARG A 270 8.21 -7.27 -28.07
N GLU A 271 6.99 -7.76 -27.92
CA GLU A 271 6.72 -9.17 -27.68
C GLU A 271 7.38 -10.06 -28.75
N ARG A 272 7.24 -9.72 -30.02
CA ARG A 272 7.86 -10.45 -31.13
C ARG A 272 9.39 -10.59 -30.96
N ASP A 273 10.07 -9.51 -30.59
CA ASP A 273 11.52 -9.48 -30.49
C ASP A 273 12.01 -10.37 -29.34
N ILE A 274 11.29 -10.40 -28.22
CA ILE A 274 11.58 -11.30 -27.07
C ILE A 274 11.33 -12.76 -27.48
N ARG A 275 10.21 -13.07 -28.14
CA ARG A 275 9.93 -14.43 -28.63
C ARG A 275 11.01 -14.95 -29.56
N GLU A 276 11.45 -14.13 -30.51
CA GLU A 276 12.53 -14.45 -31.44
C GLU A 276 13.85 -14.70 -30.70
N GLN A 277 14.19 -13.85 -29.75
CA GLN A 277 15.40 -14.00 -28.95
C GLN A 277 15.40 -15.30 -28.14
N VAL A 278 14.29 -15.61 -27.47
CA VAL A 278 14.12 -16.87 -26.70
C VAL A 278 14.19 -18.06 -27.64
N ALA A 279 13.53 -18.02 -28.81
CA ALA A 279 13.55 -19.08 -29.80
C ALA A 279 14.98 -19.36 -30.32
N LEU A 280 15.76 -18.32 -30.60
CA LEU A 280 17.17 -18.45 -31.00
C LEU A 280 18.03 -19.05 -29.87
N GLN A 281 17.80 -18.63 -28.62
CA GLN A 281 18.49 -19.18 -27.46
C GLN A 281 18.21 -20.68 -27.29
N GLU A 282 16.94 -21.10 -27.33
CA GLU A 282 16.51 -22.48 -27.15
C GLU A 282 16.96 -23.40 -28.29
N THR A 283 17.08 -22.85 -29.50
CA THR A 283 17.67 -23.57 -30.65
C THR A 283 19.18 -23.56 -30.68
N LYS A 284 19.83 -22.84 -29.74
CA LYS A 284 21.28 -22.60 -29.73
C LYS A 284 21.77 -22.10 -31.10
N ALA A 285 21.10 -21.12 -31.63
CA ALA A 285 21.40 -20.45 -32.90
C ALA A 285 21.60 -18.95 -32.67
N SER A 286 22.51 -18.33 -33.40
CA SER A 286 22.76 -16.89 -33.34
C SER A 286 21.87 -16.11 -34.32
N THR A 287 21.38 -16.78 -35.35
CA THR A 287 20.54 -16.19 -36.40
C THR A 287 19.49 -17.18 -36.90
N ILE A 288 18.41 -16.65 -37.45
CA ILE A 288 17.36 -17.49 -38.07
C ILE A 288 17.91 -18.37 -39.21
N ASN A 289 18.96 -17.94 -39.90
CA ASN A 289 19.56 -18.72 -40.98
C ASN A 289 20.21 -20.02 -40.48
N GLU A 290 20.65 -20.06 -39.21
CA GLU A 290 21.19 -21.29 -38.57
C GLU A 290 20.09 -22.26 -38.12
N VAL A 291 18.87 -21.77 -38.06
CA VAL A 291 17.66 -22.56 -37.73
C VAL A 291 17.09 -23.20 -39.00
N LEU A 292 17.03 -22.43 -40.09
CA LEU A 292 16.45 -22.86 -41.36
C LEU A 292 17.24 -24.01 -41.98
N GLY A 293 16.52 -25.02 -42.46
CA GLY A 293 17.11 -26.25 -42.99
C GLY A 293 17.39 -27.35 -41.98
N ASN A 294 17.14 -27.11 -40.68
CA ASN A 294 17.17 -28.11 -39.63
C ASN A 294 15.77 -28.33 -39.02
N PRO A 295 15.06 -29.41 -39.38
CA PRO A 295 13.67 -29.63 -38.97
C PRO A 295 13.46 -29.63 -37.45
N ILE A 296 14.47 -30.05 -36.69
CA ILE A 296 14.35 -30.06 -35.21
C ILE A 296 14.44 -28.64 -34.66
N LYS A 297 15.40 -27.84 -35.15
CA LYS A 297 15.54 -26.44 -34.74
C LYS A 297 14.35 -25.60 -35.22
N GLU A 298 13.89 -25.81 -36.45
CA GLU A 298 12.70 -25.12 -36.97
C GLU A 298 11.47 -25.36 -36.10
N LYS A 299 11.21 -26.61 -35.71
CA LYS A 299 10.09 -26.95 -34.83
C LYS A 299 10.17 -26.22 -33.48
N VAL A 300 11.34 -26.18 -32.86
CA VAL A 300 11.54 -25.45 -31.58
C VAL A 300 11.38 -23.94 -31.80
N TYR A 301 11.99 -23.39 -32.85
CA TYR A 301 11.91 -21.98 -33.15
C TYR A 301 10.45 -21.50 -33.33
N TYR A 302 9.69 -22.20 -34.18
CA TYR A 302 8.29 -21.85 -34.43
C TYR A 302 7.39 -22.08 -33.22
N HIS A 303 7.72 -23.05 -32.36
CA HIS A 303 7.01 -23.23 -31.09
C HIS A 303 7.09 -21.99 -30.19
N PHE A 304 8.27 -21.35 -30.07
CA PHE A 304 8.42 -20.14 -29.25
C PHE A 304 7.94 -18.86 -29.95
N THR A 305 8.03 -18.79 -31.28
CA THR A 305 7.67 -17.59 -32.04
C THR A 305 6.19 -17.52 -32.42
N THR A 306 5.46 -18.66 -32.42
CA THR A 306 4.03 -18.68 -32.75
C THR A 306 3.22 -18.19 -31.55
N PRO A 307 2.46 -17.07 -31.69
CA PRO A 307 1.58 -16.61 -30.63
C PRO A 307 0.61 -17.71 -30.17
N GLY A 308 0.41 -17.85 -28.86
CA GLY A 308 -0.52 -18.81 -28.25
C GLY A 308 0.03 -20.22 -28.01
N GLU A 309 1.14 -20.65 -28.64
CA GLU A 309 1.80 -21.92 -28.31
C GLU A 309 2.49 -21.85 -26.94
N VAL A 310 3.36 -20.85 -26.76
CA VAL A 310 3.98 -20.56 -25.46
C VAL A 310 3.40 -19.24 -24.94
N PRO A 311 2.81 -19.20 -23.72
CA PRO A 311 2.28 -17.97 -23.13
C PRO A 311 3.43 -17.00 -22.81
N MET A 312 3.12 -15.70 -22.64
CA MET A 312 4.15 -14.73 -22.24
C MET A 312 4.58 -14.91 -20.78
N ALA A 313 3.66 -15.14 -19.89
CA ALA A 313 3.91 -15.45 -18.48
C ALA A 313 3.55 -16.91 -18.17
N CYS A 314 4.15 -17.46 -17.12
CA CYS A 314 3.81 -18.79 -16.61
C CYS A 314 2.31 -18.88 -16.27
N GLU A 315 1.64 -19.93 -16.78
CA GLU A 315 0.22 -20.19 -16.54
C GLU A 315 -0.07 -21.66 -16.29
N SER A 316 -1.23 -21.97 -15.69
CA SER A 316 -1.70 -23.33 -15.52
C SER A 316 -2.62 -23.73 -16.67
N ARG A 317 -2.21 -24.70 -17.48
CA ARG A 317 -3.04 -25.34 -18.53
C ARG A 317 -3.36 -26.77 -18.13
N ASN A 318 -4.63 -27.10 -18.00
CA ASN A 318 -5.10 -28.46 -17.64
C ASN A 318 -4.44 -29.02 -16.35
N GLY A 319 -4.16 -28.17 -15.36
CA GLY A 319 -3.51 -28.57 -14.10
C GLY A 319 -2.00 -28.77 -14.17
N GLN A 320 -1.37 -28.46 -15.31
CA GLN A 320 0.09 -28.45 -15.47
C GLN A 320 0.59 -27.00 -15.57
N ILE A 321 1.69 -26.72 -14.91
CA ILE A 321 2.38 -25.43 -15.03
C ILE A 321 3.14 -25.43 -16.35
N VAL A 322 2.88 -24.40 -17.17
CA VAL A 322 3.57 -24.14 -18.44
C VAL A 322 4.37 -22.86 -18.27
N ASP A 323 5.69 -22.96 -18.44
CA ASP A 323 6.57 -21.79 -18.39
C ASP A 323 6.23 -20.81 -19.53
N GLY A 324 6.29 -19.52 -19.23
CA GLY A 324 6.08 -18.47 -20.19
C GLY A 324 7.37 -18.00 -20.86
N ILE A 325 7.26 -17.24 -21.93
CA ILE A 325 8.41 -16.63 -22.64
C ILE A 325 9.31 -15.85 -21.67
N GLU A 326 8.73 -15.11 -20.72
CA GLU A 326 9.50 -14.33 -19.75
C GLU A 326 10.34 -15.19 -18.78
N ASP A 327 9.98 -16.46 -18.59
CA ASP A 327 10.76 -17.39 -17.73
C ASP A 327 12.08 -17.80 -18.40
N TYR A 328 12.12 -17.80 -19.73
CA TYR A 328 13.33 -18.08 -20.52
C TYR A 328 14.23 -16.85 -20.70
N VAL A 329 13.73 -15.62 -20.43
CA VAL A 329 14.53 -14.39 -20.57
C VAL A 329 15.54 -14.29 -19.43
N PRO A 330 16.86 -14.25 -19.73
CA PRO A 330 17.89 -14.13 -18.71
C PRO A 330 17.81 -12.79 -17.96
N GLU A 331 18.10 -12.78 -16.66
CA GLU A 331 18.14 -11.57 -15.84
C GLU A 331 19.10 -10.49 -16.38
N VAL A 332 20.18 -10.90 -17.07
CA VAL A 332 21.14 -9.97 -17.71
C VAL A 332 20.47 -9.08 -18.75
N GLN A 333 19.40 -9.54 -19.42
CA GLN A 333 18.65 -8.75 -20.38
C GLN A 333 18.06 -7.47 -19.77
N TYR A 334 17.57 -7.57 -18.53
CA TYR A 334 17.05 -6.44 -17.76
C TYR A 334 18.15 -5.59 -17.09
N GLN A 335 19.42 -5.96 -17.27
CA GLN A 335 20.59 -5.27 -16.70
C GLN A 335 21.40 -4.49 -17.74
N THR A 336 20.91 -4.41 -18.97
CA THR A 336 21.56 -3.63 -20.06
C THR A 336 21.35 -2.13 -19.85
N ASP A 337 22.28 -1.33 -20.31
CA ASP A 337 22.14 0.14 -20.22
C ASP A 337 21.03 0.66 -21.14
N GLU A 338 20.79 -0.01 -22.27
CA GLU A 338 19.69 0.30 -23.20
C GLU A 338 18.33 0.12 -22.51
N TYR A 339 18.13 -1.02 -21.83
CA TYR A 339 16.92 -1.26 -21.05
C TYR A 339 16.69 -0.16 -20.01
N ARG A 340 17.71 0.14 -19.21
CA ARG A 340 17.59 1.16 -18.15
C ARG A 340 17.32 2.54 -18.71
N ARG A 341 17.96 2.92 -19.83
CA ARG A 341 17.69 4.20 -20.51
C ARG A 341 16.25 4.31 -20.97
N THR A 342 15.70 3.23 -21.54
CA THR A 342 14.30 3.20 -21.98
C THR A 342 13.35 3.38 -20.78
N VAL A 343 13.61 2.73 -19.65
CA VAL A 343 12.82 2.92 -18.42
C VAL A 343 12.89 4.36 -17.92
N VAL A 344 14.08 4.96 -17.85
CA VAL A 344 14.26 6.35 -17.39
C VAL A 344 13.60 7.33 -18.35
N GLN A 345 13.67 7.07 -19.66
CA GLN A 345 13.02 7.89 -20.68
C GLN A 345 11.49 7.86 -20.53
N ASP A 346 10.89 6.68 -20.34
CA ASP A 346 9.44 6.57 -20.10
C ASP A 346 9.02 7.34 -18.84
N ILE A 347 9.79 7.25 -17.75
CA ILE A 347 9.53 8.02 -16.52
C ILE A 347 9.61 9.52 -16.81
N SER A 348 10.63 9.97 -17.52
CA SER A 348 10.84 11.38 -17.89
C SER A 348 9.68 11.92 -18.72
N ASP A 349 9.29 11.21 -19.78
CA ASP A 349 8.24 11.62 -20.72
C ASP A 349 6.87 11.75 -20.03
N ASN A 350 6.61 10.91 -19.04
CA ASN A 350 5.36 10.89 -18.30
C ASN A 350 5.39 11.72 -16.99
N TRP A 351 6.56 12.23 -16.58
CA TRP A 351 6.74 12.84 -15.26
C TRP A 351 5.79 13.99 -14.97
N ILE A 352 5.73 14.98 -15.88
CA ILE A 352 4.91 16.19 -15.69
C ILE A 352 3.43 15.83 -15.53
N ARG A 353 2.95 14.89 -16.31
CA ARG A 353 1.57 14.42 -16.27
C ARG A 353 1.26 13.68 -14.98
N LEU A 354 2.07 12.68 -14.63
CA LEU A 354 1.83 11.81 -13.48
C LEU A 354 2.07 12.55 -12.16
N SER A 355 3.09 13.42 -12.07
CA SER A 355 3.37 14.22 -10.87
C SER A 355 2.44 15.44 -10.71
N ARG A 356 1.52 15.69 -11.66
CA ARG A 356 0.69 16.90 -11.70
C ARG A 356 1.52 18.18 -11.65
N GLY A 357 2.49 18.30 -12.55
CA GLY A 357 3.37 19.47 -12.61
C GLY A 357 4.34 19.56 -11.44
N GLY A 358 4.80 18.43 -10.94
CA GLY A 358 5.75 18.33 -9.82
C GLY A 358 5.10 18.51 -8.43
N LYS A 359 3.76 18.42 -8.34
CA LYS A 359 3.06 18.50 -7.04
C LYS A 359 3.22 17.24 -6.22
N PHE A 360 3.19 16.08 -6.87
CA PHE A 360 3.30 14.77 -6.24
C PHE A 360 4.67 14.16 -6.49
N HIS A 361 5.03 13.27 -5.59
CA HIS A 361 6.31 12.55 -5.58
C HIS A 361 6.09 11.10 -5.99
N ALA A 362 7.20 10.44 -6.35
CA ALA A 362 7.17 9.04 -6.73
C ALA A 362 8.20 8.21 -5.98
N ILE A 363 7.95 6.89 -5.93
CA ILE A 363 8.92 5.88 -5.51
C ILE A 363 9.27 5.04 -6.73
N PHE A 364 10.54 4.75 -6.94
CA PHE A 364 11.04 3.84 -7.96
C PHE A 364 11.74 2.65 -7.29
N ALA A 365 11.15 1.47 -7.40
CA ALA A 365 11.67 0.24 -6.82
C ALA A 365 12.48 -0.54 -7.85
N THR A 366 13.73 -0.83 -7.51
CA THR A 366 14.68 -1.60 -8.33
C THR A 366 14.93 -2.98 -7.74
N SER A 367 15.46 -3.91 -8.55
CA SER A 367 15.70 -5.28 -8.13
C SER A 367 16.94 -5.43 -7.25
N SER A 368 17.95 -4.57 -7.42
CA SER A 368 19.23 -4.67 -6.72
C SER A 368 19.84 -3.29 -6.39
N ILE A 369 20.80 -3.27 -5.46
CA ILE A 369 21.56 -2.06 -5.12
C ILE A 369 22.40 -1.58 -6.32
N PRO A 370 23.11 -2.42 -7.07
CA PRO A 370 23.81 -2.01 -8.28
C PRO A 370 22.87 -1.36 -9.32
N ASP A 371 21.65 -1.90 -9.51
CA ASP A 371 20.67 -1.29 -10.40
C ASP A 371 20.24 0.09 -9.88
N ALA A 372 19.99 0.22 -8.57
CA ALA A 372 19.61 1.50 -7.97
C ALA A 372 20.66 2.60 -8.23
N ILE A 373 21.95 2.27 -8.10
CA ILE A 373 23.07 3.21 -8.36
C ILE A 373 23.13 3.58 -9.85
N LYS A 374 23.03 2.59 -10.75
CA LYS A 374 23.04 2.85 -12.19
C LYS A 374 21.85 3.72 -12.64
N TYR A 375 20.65 3.44 -12.12
CA TYR A 375 19.48 4.27 -12.37
C TYR A 375 19.67 5.70 -11.82
N TYR A 376 20.26 5.83 -10.63
CA TYR A 376 20.56 7.15 -10.07
C TYR A 376 21.42 8.00 -11.03
N HIS A 377 22.50 7.43 -11.57
CA HIS A 377 23.36 8.11 -12.54
C HIS A 377 22.60 8.48 -13.82
N LEU A 378 21.80 7.55 -14.36
CA LEU A 378 21.00 7.78 -15.56
C LEU A 378 19.95 8.90 -15.36
N PHE A 379 19.29 8.95 -14.20
CA PHE A 379 18.37 10.05 -13.89
C PHE A 379 19.09 11.39 -13.81
N LYS A 380 20.29 11.45 -13.25
CA LYS A 380 21.07 12.68 -13.22
C LYS A 380 21.49 13.15 -14.62
N GLU A 381 21.75 12.21 -15.52
CA GLU A 381 22.08 12.48 -16.92
C GLU A 381 20.84 12.95 -17.72
N ILE A 382 19.73 12.20 -17.64
CA ILE A 382 18.54 12.40 -18.51
C ILE A 382 17.57 13.43 -17.92
N CYS A 383 17.43 13.47 -16.59
CA CYS A 383 16.47 14.29 -15.87
C CYS A 383 17.14 15.18 -14.81
N PRO A 384 18.10 16.06 -15.18
CA PRO A 384 18.88 16.84 -14.19
C PRO A 384 18.04 17.83 -13.38
N SER A 385 16.83 18.13 -13.81
CA SER A 385 15.88 18.99 -13.08
C SER A 385 15.12 18.28 -11.96
N LEU A 386 15.16 16.94 -11.91
CA LEU A 386 14.51 16.18 -10.85
C LEU A 386 15.43 16.03 -9.64
N HIS A 387 14.92 16.37 -8.47
CA HIS A 387 15.60 16.08 -7.23
C HIS A 387 15.36 14.60 -6.87
N ILE A 388 16.41 13.81 -6.90
CA ILE A 388 16.38 12.38 -6.67
C ILE A 388 17.33 11.99 -5.55
N THR A 389 17.04 10.91 -4.85
CA THR A 389 17.98 10.23 -3.95
C THR A 389 17.67 8.75 -3.87
N GLY A 390 18.55 7.95 -3.28
CA GLY A 390 18.36 6.52 -3.08
C GLY A 390 18.36 6.13 -1.61
N LEU A 391 17.57 5.10 -1.30
CA LEU A 391 17.58 4.43 0.00
C LEU A 391 17.71 2.92 -0.19
N PHE A 392 18.79 2.32 0.33
CA PHE A 392 18.99 0.88 0.42
C PHE A 392 19.70 0.51 1.72
N ASP A 393 19.55 -0.72 2.18
CA ASP A 393 20.17 -1.16 3.44
C ASP A 393 21.68 -1.33 3.25
N PRO A 394 22.50 -0.52 3.96
CA PRO A 394 23.95 -0.62 3.84
C PRO A 394 24.52 -1.93 4.40
N THR A 395 23.75 -2.66 5.23
CA THR A 395 24.20 -3.91 5.87
C THR A 395 23.88 -5.16 5.06
N ILE A 396 23.01 -5.06 4.05
CA ILE A 396 22.65 -6.21 3.22
C ILE A 396 23.78 -6.47 2.20
N ASP A 397 24.45 -7.59 2.32
CA ASP A 397 25.38 -8.09 1.30
C ASP A 397 24.59 -8.76 0.15
N ASN A 398 24.45 -8.02 -0.93
CA ASN A 398 23.98 -8.61 -2.19
C ASN A 398 25.16 -9.18 -2.97
N THR A 399 25.62 -10.36 -2.53
CA THR A 399 26.58 -11.24 -3.23
C THR A 399 28.00 -10.73 -3.50
N GLY A 400 28.96 -11.33 -2.80
CA GLY A 400 30.36 -11.67 -3.16
C GLY A 400 31.26 -10.65 -3.87
N GLY A 401 32.39 -10.30 -3.23
CA GLY A 401 33.54 -9.65 -3.87
C GLY A 401 33.43 -8.12 -4.02
N ASP A 402 34.05 -7.56 -5.04
CA ASP A 402 34.18 -6.12 -5.33
C ASP A 402 32.89 -5.26 -5.34
N ARG A 403 31.73 -5.88 -5.20
CA ARG A 403 30.43 -5.20 -5.16
C ARG A 403 30.16 -4.42 -3.87
N SER A 404 30.88 -4.68 -2.79
CA SER A 404 30.75 -3.95 -1.53
C SER A 404 31.30 -2.52 -1.65
N ILE A 405 32.41 -2.34 -2.35
CA ILE A 405 33.05 -1.04 -2.60
C ILE A 405 32.12 -0.15 -3.43
N MET A 406 31.54 -0.70 -4.50
CA MET A 406 30.58 0.02 -5.35
C MET A 406 29.33 0.49 -4.60
N LYS A 407 28.88 -0.29 -3.60
CA LYS A 407 27.73 0.01 -2.75
C LYS A 407 27.99 1.20 -1.82
N GLU A 408 29.12 1.21 -1.12
CA GLU A 408 29.47 2.30 -0.21
C GLU A 408 29.77 3.61 -0.96
N ASP A 409 30.44 3.52 -2.10
CA ASP A 409 30.73 4.68 -2.94
C ASP A 409 29.46 5.32 -3.51
N GLY A 410 28.54 4.48 -4.04
CA GLY A 410 27.25 4.98 -4.52
C GLY A 410 26.39 5.59 -3.41
N LEU A 411 26.41 5.03 -2.20
CA LEU A 411 25.70 5.61 -1.06
C LEU A 411 26.33 6.93 -0.63
N ARG A 412 27.66 7.03 -0.63
CA ARG A 412 28.38 8.25 -0.31
C ARG A 412 28.07 9.36 -1.32
N GLU A 413 28.10 9.06 -2.61
CA GLU A 413 27.71 10.00 -3.67
C GLU A 413 26.28 10.54 -3.47
N MET A 414 25.30 9.64 -3.23
CA MET A 414 23.91 10.05 -2.98
C MET A 414 23.77 10.92 -1.73
N LEU A 415 24.55 10.64 -0.66
CA LEU A 415 24.57 11.45 0.56
C LEU A 415 25.20 12.84 0.31
N GLU A 416 26.31 12.91 -0.42
CA GLU A 416 26.98 14.16 -0.78
C GLU A 416 26.08 15.06 -1.63
N ASP A 417 25.42 14.50 -2.63
CA ASP A 417 24.44 15.21 -3.45
C ASP A 417 23.25 15.70 -2.65
N TYR A 418 22.72 14.85 -1.76
CA TYR A 418 21.62 15.23 -0.88
C TYR A 418 22.01 16.34 0.08
N ASN A 419 23.20 16.24 0.69
CA ASN A 419 23.75 17.24 1.59
C ASN A 419 23.93 18.59 0.88
N SER A 420 24.47 18.56 -0.34
CA SER A 420 24.65 19.76 -1.16
C SER A 420 23.32 20.40 -1.55
N THR A 421 22.33 19.60 -2.00
CA THR A 421 21.03 20.08 -2.45
C THR A 421 20.19 20.68 -1.31
N TYR A 422 20.28 20.08 -0.13
CA TYR A 422 19.39 20.39 1.00
C TYR A 422 20.09 21.03 2.20
N GLU A 423 21.37 21.38 2.06
CA GLU A 423 22.18 22.01 3.13
C GLU A 423 22.20 21.16 4.41
N GLN A 424 22.38 19.84 4.23
CA GLN A 424 22.44 18.87 5.30
C GLN A 424 23.89 18.35 5.47
N HIS A 425 24.13 17.58 6.54
CA HIS A 425 25.45 17.03 6.88
C HIS A 425 25.30 15.58 7.35
N PHE A 426 24.75 14.70 6.49
CA PHE A 426 24.64 13.28 6.77
C PHE A 426 25.88 12.55 6.28
N ASP A 427 26.29 11.54 7.04
CA ASP A 427 27.33 10.56 6.72
C ASP A 427 26.76 9.13 6.78
N ILE A 428 27.54 8.14 6.43
CA ILE A 428 27.14 6.73 6.47
C ILE A 428 26.80 6.31 7.90
N GLY A 429 27.53 6.79 8.92
CA GLY A 429 27.21 6.54 10.32
C GLY A 429 25.87 7.15 10.76
N GLY A 430 25.46 8.24 10.14
CA GLY A 430 24.19 8.94 10.34
C GLY A 430 23.04 8.44 9.46
N TYR A 431 23.16 7.30 8.78
CA TYR A 431 22.19 6.80 7.80
C TYR A 431 20.74 6.74 8.34
N ALA A 432 20.54 6.37 9.59
CA ALA A 432 19.20 6.34 10.20
C ALA A 432 18.57 7.74 10.29
N ARG A 433 19.36 8.78 10.51
CA ARG A 433 18.91 10.20 10.50
C ARG A 433 18.59 10.66 9.09
N PHE A 434 19.46 10.33 8.12
CA PHE A 434 19.22 10.59 6.70
C PHE A 434 17.91 9.97 6.23
N LYS A 435 17.66 8.69 6.51
CA LYS A 435 16.40 8.01 6.18
C LYS A 435 15.17 8.70 6.78
N LYS A 436 15.26 9.18 8.03
CA LYS A 436 14.17 9.93 8.67
C LYS A 436 13.92 11.27 7.98
N ASP A 437 14.98 11.97 7.59
CA ASP A 437 14.89 13.25 6.87
C ASP A 437 14.23 13.07 5.51
N VAL A 438 14.68 12.10 4.71
CA VAL A 438 14.08 11.72 3.42
C VAL A 438 12.59 11.39 3.58
N ALA A 439 12.24 10.59 4.58
CA ALA A 439 10.85 10.23 4.86
C ALA A 439 9.99 11.45 5.25
N ALA A 440 10.51 12.34 6.10
CA ALA A 440 9.80 13.55 6.51
C ALA A 440 9.61 14.53 5.33
N ARG A 441 10.59 14.66 4.45
CA ARG A 441 10.56 15.50 3.25
C ARG A 441 9.52 15.00 2.24
N LEU A 442 9.54 13.71 1.90
CA LEU A 442 8.56 13.09 1.02
C LEU A 442 7.13 13.11 1.57
N ALA A 443 6.98 13.08 2.88
CA ALA A 443 5.66 13.09 3.51
C ALA A 443 5.17 14.51 3.86
N HIS A 444 5.95 15.54 3.60
CA HIS A 444 5.70 16.92 4.04
C HIS A 444 5.36 17.01 5.54
N LYS A 445 6.09 16.25 6.35
CA LYS A 445 5.99 16.28 7.82
C LYS A 445 7.02 17.26 8.40
N HIS A 446 6.83 17.66 9.65
CA HIS A 446 7.78 18.54 10.33
C HIS A 446 9.24 18.04 10.19
N PRO A 447 10.21 18.89 9.78
CA PRO A 447 10.10 20.35 9.59
C PRO A 447 9.60 20.80 8.21
N TYR A 448 9.26 19.88 7.28
CA TYR A 448 8.98 20.12 5.86
C TYR A 448 7.49 20.31 5.52
N ILE A 449 6.65 20.77 6.45
CA ILE A 449 5.20 20.95 6.23
C ILE A 449 4.91 21.93 5.07
N ARG A 450 5.73 22.97 4.92
CA ARG A 450 5.64 23.99 3.86
C ARG A 450 6.92 24.06 3.06
N ILE A 451 7.31 22.93 2.47
CA ILE A 451 8.54 22.84 1.68
C ILE A 451 8.38 23.56 0.34
N PRO A 452 9.31 24.46 -0.05
CA PRO A 452 9.30 25.09 -1.38
C PRO A 452 9.53 24.06 -2.49
N LYS A 453 9.05 24.33 -3.70
CA LYS A 453 9.13 23.39 -4.82
C LYS A 453 10.56 23.00 -5.18
N ASP A 454 11.47 23.94 -5.13
CA ASP A 454 12.92 23.77 -5.39
C ASP A 454 13.67 23.00 -4.30
N LYS A 455 13.04 22.75 -3.17
CA LYS A 455 13.58 21.92 -2.07
C LYS A 455 12.80 20.60 -1.89
N GLN A 456 11.83 20.31 -2.75
CA GLN A 456 11.10 19.04 -2.72
C GLN A 456 11.95 17.90 -3.27
N LEU A 457 11.86 16.73 -2.68
CA LEU A 457 12.38 15.49 -3.24
C LEU A 457 11.33 14.90 -4.18
N ASN A 458 11.65 14.79 -5.46
CA ASN A 458 10.70 14.37 -6.49
C ASN A 458 10.58 12.85 -6.58
N LEU A 459 11.71 12.15 -6.67
CA LEU A 459 11.76 10.71 -6.88
C LEU A 459 12.71 10.05 -5.87
N LEU A 460 12.22 9.01 -5.21
CA LEU A 460 13.01 8.18 -4.31
C LEU A 460 13.27 6.82 -4.96
N ILE A 461 14.54 6.48 -5.18
CA ILE A 461 14.97 5.16 -5.65
C ILE A 461 15.16 4.23 -4.46
N VAL A 462 14.55 3.03 -4.50
CA VAL A 462 14.63 2.06 -3.40
C VAL A 462 14.86 0.64 -3.93
N VAL A 463 15.41 -0.22 -3.09
CA VAL A 463 15.46 -1.67 -3.38
C VAL A 463 14.32 -2.39 -2.65
N ASN A 464 14.25 -2.30 -1.32
CA ASN A 464 13.19 -2.87 -0.49
C ASN A 464 12.66 -1.88 0.56
N GLN A 465 13.44 -0.86 0.90
CA GLN A 465 13.08 0.11 1.92
C GLN A 465 11.91 0.99 1.45
N MET A 466 11.11 1.48 2.39
CA MET A 466 9.97 2.36 2.13
C MET A 466 8.81 1.75 1.31
N LEU A 467 8.96 0.57 0.71
CA LEU A 467 7.85 -0.18 0.10
C LEU A 467 6.87 -0.69 1.15
N THR A 468 7.34 -0.86 2.39
CA THR A 468 6.51 -1.22 3.54
C THR A 468 6.73 -0.21 4.68
N GLY A 469 5.66 0.12 5.41
CA GLY A 469 5.75 0.97 6.61
C GLY A 469 5.92 2.48 6.39
N PHE A 470 5.98 2.97 5.14
CA PHE A 470 6.01 4.39 4.83
C PHE A 470 4.61 4.92 4.50
N ASP A 471 4.26 6.08 5.04
CA ASP A 471 2.95 6.69 4.84
C ASP A 471 3.06 8.16 4.40
N SER A 472 2.55 8.45 3.19
CA SER A 472 2.50 9.79 2.64
C SER A 472 1.34 9.95 1.65
N LYS A 473 0.52 10.99 1.83
CA LYS A 473 -0.50 11.37 0.87
C LYS A 473 0.07 12.03 -0.40
N TRP A 474 1.34 12.45 -0.35
CA TRP A 474 2.04 13.12 -1.45
C TRP A 474 2.67 12.16 -2.45
N ILE A 475 2.75 10.86 -2.14
CA ILE A 475 3.16 9.84 -3.09
C ILE A 475 1.95 9.42 -3.91
N ASN A 476 2.00 9.62 -5.23
CA ASN A 476 0.93 9.19 -6.13
C ASN A 476 1.37 8.18 -7.19
N THR A 477 2.68 7.99 -7.39
CA THR A 477 3.20 7.10 -8.42
C THR A 477 4.23 6.14 -7.83
N LEU A 478 4.11 4.87 -8.20
CA LEU A 478 5.09 3.82 -7.94
C LEU A 478 5.57 3.26 -9.28
N TYR A 479 6.87 3.34 -9.52
CA TYR A 479 7.54 2.71 -10.65
C TYR A 479 8.21 1.43 -10.17
N LEU A 480 8.06 0.32 -10.91
CA LEU A 480 8.56 -0.99 -10.56
C LEU A 480 9.47 -1.56 -11.66
N ASP A 481 10.77 -1.55 -11.45
CA ASP A 481 11.72 -2.41 -12.17
C ASP A 481 12.10 -3.62 -11.31
N LYS A 482 11.06 -4.28 -10.78
CA LYS A 482 11.16 -5.39 -9.86
C LYS A 482 9.90 -6.23 -9.93
N VAL A 483 10.04 -7.55 -9.95
CA VAL A 483 8.89 -8.46 -9.82
C VAL A 483 8.48 -8.55 -8.35
N LEU A 484 7.20 -8.35 -8.09
CA LEU A 484 6.57 -8.47 -6.77
C LEU A 484 5.44 -9.48 -6.83
N GLU A 485 5.20 -10.14 -5.71
CA GLU A 485 4.16 -11.17 -5.59
C GLU A 485 3.36 -10.98 -4.30
N TYR A 486 2.12 -11.48 -4.29
CA TYR A 486 1.24 -11.62 -3.13
C TYR A 486 1.19 -10.35 -2.24
N GLN A 487 1.46 -10.50 -0.95
CA GLN A 487 1.40 -9.42 0.03
C GLN A 487 2.37 -8.27 -0.25
N ASN A 488 3.57 -8.56 -0.80
CA ASN A 488 4.57 -7.53 -1.11
C ASN A 488 4.06 -6.57 -2.19
N LEU A 489 3.30 -7.10 -3.18
CA LEU A 489 2.69 -6.32 -4.24
C LEU A 489 1.65 -5.35 -3.68
N ILE A 490 0.68 -5.84 -2.91
CA ILE A 490 -0.39 -5.00 -2.32
C ILE A 490 0.20 -3.95 -1.38
N GLN A 491 1.23 -4.29 -0.61
CA GLN A 491 1.89 -3.34 0.28
C GLN A 491 2.62 -2.23 -0.47
N ALA A 492 3.32 -2.57 -1.55
CA ALA A 492 3.97 -1.59 -2.41
C ALA A 492 2.94 -0.65 -3.07
N PHE A 493 1.86 -1.20 -3.64
CA PHE A 493 0.77 -0.44 -4.24
C PHE A 493 0.13 0.51 -3.22
N SER A 494 -0.06 0.05 -1.98
CA SER A 494 -0.64 0.85 -0.89
C SER A 494 0.20 2.08 -0.49
N ARG A 495 1.38 2.28 -1.06
CA ARG A 495 2.13 3.55 -0.89
C ARG A 495 1.50 4.70 -1.66
N THR A 496 0.78 4.41 -2.74
CA THR A 496 0.18 5.42 -3.63
C THR A 496 -1.29 5.72 -3.33
N ASN A 497 -1.98 4.91 -2.53
CA ASN A 497 -3.43 4.94 -2.36
C ASN A 497 -3.96 5.83 -1.23
N ARG A 498 -3.11 6.68 -0.64
CA ARG A 498 -3.56 7.61 0.41
C ARG A 498 -4.42 8.71 -0.18
N LEU A 499 -5.51 9.01 0.52
CA LEU A 499 -6.43 10.08 0.12
C LEU A 499 -5.73 11.43 0.02
N PHE A 500 -6.08 12.14 -1.00
CA PHE A 500 -5.81 13.55 -1.23
C PHE A 500 -7.10 14.19 -1.78
N ASN A 501 -7.02 15.38 -2.35
CA ASN A 501 -8.13 15.90 -3.13
C ASN A 501 -8.38 14.99 -4.35
N ILE A 502 -9.59 14.42 -4.47
CA ILE A 502 -9.94 13.46 -5.53
C ILE A 502 -9.78 14.06 -6.94
N ASN A 503 -9.95 15.37 -7.09
CA ASN A 503 -9.75 16.05 -8.37
C ASN A 503 -8.27 16.17 -8.75
N GLU A 504 -7.36 15.97 -7.80
CA GLU A 504 -5.92 16.05 -8.04
C GLU A 504 -5.24 14.68 -8.03
N LYS A 505 -5.77 13.76 -7.21
CA LYS A 505 -5.28 12.40 -7.05
C LYS A 505 -6.46 11.43 -7.04
N PRO A 506 -7.00 11.06 -8.22
CA PRO A 506 -8.15 10.16 -8.32
C PRO A 506 -7.81 8.72 -7.97
N PHE A 507 -6.57 8.28 -8.19
CA PHE A 507 -6.05 6.94 -7.92
C PHE A 507 -4.53 6.97 -7.68
N GLY A 508 -3.97 5.83 -7.27
CA GLY A 508 -2.54 5.59 -7.23
C GLY A 508 -2.03 5.04 -8.57
N ASN A 509 -1.04 5.69 -9.17
CA ASN A 509 -0.45 5.22 -10.41
C ASN A 509 0.61 4.15 -10.12
N ILE A 510 0.58 3.06 -10.87
CA ILE A 510 1.57 1.99 -10.82
C ILE A 510 2.09 1.77 -12.24
N ARG A 511 3.40 1.85 -12.45
CA ARG A 511 4.00 1.52 -13.74
C ARG A 511 5.06 0.44 -13.52
N TYR A 512 4.98 -0.65 -14.30
CA TYR A 512 5.88 -1.79 -14.13
C TYR A 512 6.53 -2.18 -15.45
N TYR A 513 7.84 -2.48 -15.39
CA TYR A 513 8.74 -2.62 -16.53
C TYR A 513 9.33 -4.03 -16.65
N ARG A 514 9.79 -4.61 -15.52
CA ARG A 514 10.47 -5.91 -15.51
C ARG A 514 9.47 -7.03 -15.55
N ARG A 515 9.61 -7.96 -16.51
CA ARG A 515 8.71 -9.10 -16.74
C ARG A 515 7.23 -8.67 -16.68
N PRO A 516 6.82 -7.77 -17.60
CA PRO A 516 5.53 -7.10 -17.47
C PRO A 516 4.34 -8.04 -17.53
N TYR A 517 4.41 -9.13 -18.28
CA TYR A 517 3.32 -10.12 -18.34
C TYR A 517 3.25 -10.97 -17.07
N THR A 518 4.39 -11.37 -16.50
CA THR A 518 4.47 -12.03 -15.19
C THR A 518 3.93 -11.11 -14.10
N MET A 519 4.28 -9.82 -14.13
CA MET A 519 3.74 -8.85 -13.19
C MET A 519 2.23 -8.67 -13.34
N LYS A 520 1.67 -8.64 -14.56
CA LYS A 520 0.23 -8.61 -14.80
C LYS A 520 -0.46 -9.80 -14.13
N SER A 521 0.05 -11.02 -14.36
CA SER A 521 -0.47 -12.24 -13.72
C SER A 521 -0.39 -12.17 -12.18
N ASN A 522 0.73 -11.68 -11.63
CA ASN A 522 0.91 -11.52 -10.20
C ASN A 522 -0.07 -10.49 -9.60
N ILE A 523 -0.34 -9.40 -10.31
CA ILE A 523 -1.32 -8.38 -9.93
C ILE A 523 -2.72 -8.99 -9.86
N GLU A 524 -3.14 -9.73 -10.88
CA GLU A 524 -4.45 -10.39 -10.94
C GLU A 524 -4.62 -11.40 -9.80
N LYS A 525 -3.60 -12.25 -9.56
CA LYS A 525 -3.58 -13.20 -8.43
C LYS A 525 -3.68 -12.49 -7.07
N ALA A 526 -2.87 -11.44 -6.86
CA ALA A 526 -2.87 -10.70 -5.61
C ALA A 526 -4.23 -10.02 -5.36
N ILE A 527 -4.85 -9.47 -6.40
CA ILE A 527 -6.18 -8.85 -6.30
C ILE A 527 -7.24 -9.89 -5.96
N SER A 528 -7.25 -11.04 -6.64
CA SER A 528 -8.17 -12.12 -6.31
C SER A 528 -8.10 -12.51 -4.83
N LEU A 529 -6.89 -12.62 -4.27
CA LEU A 529 -6.67 -13.00 -2.88
C LEU A 529 -7.07 -11.89 -1.88
N PHE A 530 -6.68 -10.64 -2.15
CA PHE A 530 -6.78 -9.55 -1.17
C PHE A 530 -8.03 -8.67 -1.32
N SER A 531 -8.86 -8.89 -2.35
CA SER A 531 -10.12 -8.17 -2.54
C SER A 531 -11.24 -8.59 -1.58
N GLY A 532 -11.05 -9.68 -0.81
CA GLY A 532 -12.10 -10.19 0.07
C GLY A 532 -13.31 -10.76 -0.70
N ASN A 533 -13.08 -11.41 -1.85
CA ASN A 533 -14.08 -11.90 -2.80
C ASN A 533 -14.83 -10.79 -3.57
N ARG A 534 -14.31 -9.59 -3.63
CA ARG A 534 -14.88 -8.43 -4.36
C ARG A 534 -13.83 -7.77 -5.25
N PRO A 535 -13.37 -8.43 -6.33
CA PRO A 535 -12.31 -7.90 -7.20
C PRO A 535 -12.72 -6.64 -7.97
N GLN A 536 -14.03 -6.42 -8.16
CA GLN A 536 -14.53 -5.24 -8.86
C GLN A 536 -14.30 -3.95 -8.06
N GLY A 537 -13.78 -2.91 -8.72
CA GLY A 537 -13.58 -1.58 -8.14
C GLY A 537 -12.21 -1.35 -7.47
N LEU A 538 -11.27 -2.33 -7.52
CA LEU A 538 -9.90 -2.11 -7.05
C LEU A 538 -9.09 -1.27 -8.02
N PHE A 539 -9.30 -1.48 -9.31
CA PHE A 539 -8.67 -0.69 -10.36
C PHE A 539 -9.51 0.53 -10.70
N ALA A 540 -8.82 1.60 -11.04
CA ALA A 540 -9.43 2.73 -11.71
C ALA A 540 -9.93 2.27 -13.10
N ASP A 541 -11.03 2.84 -13.54
CA ASP A 541 -11.49 2.65 -14.91
C ASP A 541 -10.39 3.10 -15.88
N HIS A 542 -10.17 2.36 -16.96
CA HIS A 542 -9.23 2.74 -18.00
C HIS A 542 -9.69 3.97 -18.78
N LEU A 543 -8.80 4.54 -19.57
CA LEU A 543 -9.07 5.75 -20.33
C LEU A 543 -10.38 5.69 -21.17
N PRO A 544 -10.70 4.61 -21.91
CA PRO A 544 -11.96 4.53 -22.65
C PRO A 544 -13.20 4.59 -21.76
N GLU A 545 -13.18 3.90 -20.62
CA GLU A 545 -14.28 3.90 -19.65
C GLU A 545 -14.46 5.29 -19.03
N ASN A 546 -13.38 5.95 -18.63
CA ASN A 546 -13.42 7.30 -18.12
C ASN A 546 -13.98 8.30 -19.14
N ILE A 547 -13.65 8.15 -20.43
CA ILE A 547 -14.22 8.97 -21.50
C ILE A 547 -15.71 8.66 -21.69
N ARG A 548 -16.14 7.39 -21.66
CA ARG A 548 -17.58 7.02 -21.72
C ARG A 548 -18.37 7.63 -20.57
N HIS A 549 -17.87 7.51 -19.37
CA HIS A 549 -18.50 8.10 -18.19
C HIS A 549 -18.56 9.63 -18.28
N MET A 550 -17.50 10.26 -18.77
CA MET A 550 -17.44 11.70 -19.02
C MET A 550 -18.49 12.14 -20.05
N ASN A 551 -18.62 11.41 -21.16
CA ASN A 551 -19.62 11.66 -22.20
C ASN A 551 -21.04 11.49 -21.65
N ALA A 552 -21.32 10.41 -20.90
CA ALA A 552 -22.63 10.17 -20.30
C ALA A 552 -23.04 11.30 -19.34
N VAL A 553 -22.15 11.70 -18.44
CA VAL A 553 -22.43 12.81 -17.50
C VAL A 553 -22.55 14.15 -18.24
N TYR A 554 -21.81 14.34 -19.33
CA TYR A 554 -21.99 15.49 -20.21
C TYR A 554 -23.41 15.54 -20.80
N GLY A 555 -23.89 14.40 -21.31
CA GLY A 555 -25.28 14.26 -21.79
C GLY A 555 -26.30 14.61 -20.71
N ASP A 556 -26.14 14.08 -19.50
CA ASP A 556 -27.02 14.38 -18.36
C ASP A 556 -27.06 15.88 -18.02
N ILE A 557 -25.91 16.58 -18.09
CA ILE A 557 -25.85 18.04 -17.87
C ILE A 557 -26.57 18.77 -19.01
N VAL A 558 -26.34 18.37 -20.25
CA VAL A 558 -27.02 18.95 -21.42
C VAL A 558 -28.54 18.83 -21.29
N ASP A 559 -29.03 17.65 -20.93
CA ASP A 559 -30.46 17.39 -20.76
C ASP A 559 -31.06 18.17 -19.57
N LEU A 560 -30.32 18.31 -18.49
CA LEU A 560 -30.72 19.09 -17.33
C LEU A 560 -30.93 20.57 -17.70
N PHE A 561 -30.00 21.18 -18.44
CA PHE A 561 -30.12 22.58 -18.85
C PHE A 561 -31.19 22.78 -19.94
N LYS A 562 -31.34 21.84 -20.87
CA LYS A 562 -32.39 21.84 -21.88
C LYS A 562 -33.80 21.78 -21.24
N GLY A 563 -33.94 20.94 -20.20
CA GLY A 563 -35.19 20.83 -19.43
C GLY A 563 -35.64 22.17 -18.83
N GLU A 564 -34.69 23.04 -18.49
CA GLU A 564 -34.93 24.41 -17.99
C GLU A 564 -34.97 25.46 -19.10
N GLY A 565 -34.98 25.05 -20.36
CA GLY A 565 -35.02 25.97 -21.52
C GLY A 565 -33.71 26.73 -21.78
N ILE A 566 -32.59 26.26 -21.21
CA ILE A 566 -31.26 26.88 -21.34
C ILE A 566 -30.44 26.09 -22.35
N CYS A 567 -30.28 26.61 -23.56
CA CYS A 567 -29.63 25.85 -24.66
C CYS A 567 -28.10 25.98 -24.68
N ASN A 568 -27.51 27.07 -24.23
CA ASN A 568 -26.10 27.39 -24.38
C ASN A 568 -25.33 27.49 -23.06
N PHE A 569 -25.89 27.03 -21.96
CA PHE A 569 -25.33 27.12 -20.61
C PHE A 569 -24.95 28.56 -20.20
N ASP A 570 -25.62 29.55 -20.74
CA ASP A 570 -25.33 30.98 -20.56
C ASP A 570 -25.70 31.50 -19.18
N LYS A 571 -26.61 30.83 -18.48
CA LYS A 571 -27.02 31.12 -17.12
C LYS A 571 -27.25 29.83 -16.31
N LEU A 572 -27.33 29.98 -14.98
CA LEU A 572 -27.74 28.89 -14.09
C LEU A 572 -29.26 28.68 -14.16
N PRO A 573 -29.73 27.42 -13.94
CA PRO A 573 -31.13 27.16 -13.63
C PRO A 573 -31.63 28.00 -12.46
N GLU A 574 -32.92 28.30 -12.43
CA GLU A 574 -33.51 29.15 -11.36
C GLU A 574 -33.77 28.34 -10.09
N GLU A 575 -34.20 27.09 -10.22
CA GLU A 575 -34.56 26.24 -9.09
C GLU A 575 -33.32 25.71 -8.36
N ASP A 576 -33.31 25.81 -7.03
CA ASP A 576 -32.16 25.36 -6.20
C ASP A 576 -31.95 23.84 -6.24
N GLU A 577 -33.02 23.06 -6.44
CA GLU A 577 -32.89 21.61 -6.61
C GLU A 577 -32.15 21.26 -7.91
N VAL A 578 -32.44 21.98 -9.00
CA VAL A 578 -31.77 21.80 -10.29
C VAL A 578 -30.30 22.24 -10.23
N LYS A 579 -30.02 23.37 -9.54
CA LYS A 579 -28.66 23.81 -9.23
C LYS A 579 -27.88 22.76 -8.46
N ALA A 580 -28.51 22.14 -7.46
CA ALA A 580 -27.87 21.06 -6.69
C ALA A 580 -27.59 19.81 -7.54
N LYS A 581 -28.49 19.43 -8.45
CA LYS A 581 -28.29 18.36 -9.43
C LYS A 581 -27.11 18.68 -10.37
N PHE A 582 -27.08 19.89 -10.93
CA PHE A 582 -25.96 20.35 -11.76
C PHE A 582 -24.63 20.28 -10.99
N ALA A 583 -24.59 20.78 -9.76
CA ALA A 583 -23.39 20.73 -8.95
C ALA A 583 -22.87 19.30 -8.74
N LYS A 584 -23.77 18.33 -8.53
CA LYS A 584 -23.44 16.91 -8.36
C LYS A 584 -22.92 16.31 -9.67
N LEU A 585 -23.58 16.57 -10.80
CA LEU A 585 -23.17 16.11 -12.12
C LEU A 585 -21.81 16.70 -12.52
N PHE A 586 -21.61 18.01 -12.32
CA PHE A 586 -20.35 18.66 -12.64
C PHE A 586 -19.16 18.11 -11.83
N ARG A 587 -19.37 17.79 -10.56
CA ARG A 587 -18.34 17.12 -9.74
C ARG A 587 -17.97 15.74 -10.32
N LYS A 588 -18.98 14.94 -10.73
CA LYS A 588 -18.74 13.64 -11.38
C LYS A 588 -17.98 13.82 -12.70
N PHE A 589 -18.41 14.74 -13.54
CA PHE A 589 -17.75 15.08 -14.79
C PHE A 589 -16.26 15.42 -14.56
N THR A 590 -16.00 16.30 -13.60
CA THR A 590 -14.63 16.72 -13.27
C THR A 590 -13.81 15.55 -12.76
N SER A 591 -14.38 14.63 -11.99
CA SER A 591 -13.68 13.44 -11.49
C SER A 591 -13.23 12.54 -12.65
N TYR A 592 -14.12 12.21 -13.59
CA TYR A 592 -13.78 11.41 -14.77
C TYR A 592 -12.78 12.13 -15.69
N LEU A 593 -12.95 13.42 -15.90
CA LEU A 593 -12.00 14.24 -16.65
C LEU A 593 -10.58 14.19 -16.04
N GLN A 594 -10.47 14.34 -14.75
CA GLN A 594 -9.18 14.29 -14.06
C GLN A 594 -8.52 12.90 -14.15
N ALA A 595 -9.32 11.84 -14.02
CA ALA A 595 -8.85 10.47 -14.22
C ALA A 595 -8.35 10.28 -15.65
N ALA A 596 -9.16 10.63 -16.65
CA ALA A 596 -8.79 10.55 -18.06
C ALA A 596 -7.52 11.37 -18.39
N GLN A 597 -7.37 12.58 -17.84
CA GLN A 597 -6.17 13.41 -18.04
C GLN A 597 -4.90 12.77 -17.45
N MET A 598 -5.01 12.07 -16.32
CA MET A 598 -3.87 11.30 -15.78
C MET A 598 -3.48 10.14 -16.69
N GLN A 599 -4.45 9.55 -17.37
CA GLN A 599 -4.26 8.43 -18.30
C GLN A 599 -3.89 8.89 -19.72
N GLY A 600 -3.80 10.19 -19.97
CA GLY A 600 -3.31 10.73 -21.25
C GLY A 600 -4.37 11.44 -22.10
N PHE A 601 -5.56 11.75 -21.56
CA PHE A 601 -6.54 12.59 -22.24
C PHE A 601 -6.02 14.02 -22.42
N ILE A 602 -6.15 14.54 -23.63
CA ILE A 602 -5.89 15.95 -23.99
C ILE A 602 -7.04 16.49 -24.84
N TRP A 603 -7.50 17.71 -24.58
CA TRP A 603 -8.63 18.31 -25.29
C TRP A 603 -8.45 18.41 -26.80
N ALA A 604 -7.20 18.55 -27.28
CA ALA A 604 -6.91 18.65 -28.70
C ALA A 604 -7.12 17.33 -29.48
N LYS A 605 -7.22 16.20 -28.80
CA LYS A 605 -7.40 14.88 -29.39
C LYS A 605 -8.81 14.37 -29.10
N LYS A 606 -9.61 14.12 -30.14
CA LYS A 606 -10.99 13.64 -29.99
C LYS A 606 -11.10 12.11 -29.92
N LYS A 607 -10.25 11.38 -30.66
CA LYS A 607 -10.31 9.91 -30.74
C LYS A 607 -9.16 9.27 -30.01
N TYR A 608 -9.48 8.28 -29.18
CA TYR A 608 -8.52 7.54 -28.39
C TYR A 608 -8.63 6.06 -28.70
N GLU A 609 -7.50 5.44 -29.00
CA GLU A 609 -7.36 4.00 -29.16
C GLU A 609 -6.70 3.45 -27.92
N TYR A 610 -7.23 2.36 -27.39
CA TYR A 610 -6.71 1.66 -26.24
C TYR A 610 -6.69 0.16 -26.53
N SER A 611 -5.61 -0.50 -26.14
CA SER A 611 -5.46 -1.95 -26.17
C SER A 611 -4.65 -2.35 -24.94
N GLU A 612 -5.00 -3.43 -24.27
CA GLU A 612 -4.27 -3.94 -23.10
C GLU A 612 -3.00 -4.72 -23.50
N ALA A 613 -2.98 -5.25 -24.71
CA ALA A 613 -1.83 -5.93 -25.32
C ALA A 613 -1.69 -5.58 -26.80
N GLU A 614 -0.49 -5.78 -27.37
CA GLU A 614 -0.18 -5.41 -28.76
C GLU A 614 -1.07 -6.13 -29.80
N GLU A 615 -1.59 -7.32 -29.49
CA GLU A 615 -2.40 -8.14 -30.39
C GLU A 615 -3.90 -8.14 -30.06
N GLU A 616 -4.35 -7.37 -29.03
CA GLU A 616 -5.77 -7.28 -28.68
C GLU A 616 -6.51 -6.27 -29.56
N GLU A 617 -7.84 -6.50 -29.72
CA GLU A 617 -8.73 -5.62 -30.47
C GLU A 617 -8.72 -4.21 -29.85
N LYS A 618 -8.32 -3.22 -30.67
CA LYS A 618 -8.24 -1.82 -30.21
C LYS A 618 -9.62 -1.25 -29.98
N ILE A 619 -9.87 -0.83 -28.76
CA ILE A 619 -11.06 -0.07 -28.40
C ILE A 619 -10.85 1.37 -28.83
N THR A 620 -11.71 1.88 -29.72
CA THR A 620 -11.71 3.29 -30.13
C THR A 620 -12.87 4.00 -29.49
N ILE A 621 -12.59 5.13 -28.82
CA ILE A 621 -13.61 5.99 -28.22
C ILE A 621 -13.39 7.44 -28.62
N GLU A 622 -14.51 8.18 -28.80
CA GLU A 622 -14.50 9.60 -29.09
C GLU A 622 -14.99 10.41 -27.88
N ALA A 623 -14.27 11.49 -27.54
CA ALA A 623 -14.67 12.42 -26.50
C ALA A 623 -15.63 13.47 -27.08
N GLU A 624 -16.83 13.54 -26.52
CA GLU A 624 -17.90 14.46 -26.99
C GLU A 624 -17.71 15.89 -26.47
N PRO A 625 -17.40 16.13 -25.17
CA PRO A 625 -17.30 17.49 -24.66
C PRO A 625 -16.03 18.20 -25.18
N GLU A 626 -16.16 19.52 -25.36
CA GLU A 626 -15.05 20.40 -25.71
C GLU A 626 -14.54 21.18 -24.50
N GLU A 627 -13.28 21.62 -24.54
CA GLU A 627 -12.69 22.41 -23.46
C GLU A 627 -13.46 23.72 -23.18
N SER A 628 -14.01 24.36 -24.23
CA SER A 628 -14.85 25.55 -24.14
C SER A 628 -16.09 25.31 -23.28
N ILE A 629 -16.74 24.17 -23.46
CA ILE A 629 -17.93 23.77 -22.68
C ILE A 629 -17.53 23.48 -21.24
N TYR A 630 -16.43 22.76 -21.02
CA TYR A 630 -15.93 22.54 -19.67
C TYR A 630 -15.66 23.87 -18.93
N ARG A 631 -15.05 24.84 -19.59
CA ARG A 631 -14.80 26.17 -19.02
C ARG A 631 -16.09 26.88 -18.66
N THR A 632 -17.13 26.77 -19.50
CA THR A 632 -18.47 27.30 -19.23
C THR A 632 -19.10 26.63 -18.01
N PHE A 633 -19.08 25.31 -17.92
CA PHE A 633 -19.55 24.57 -16.74
C PHE A 633 -18.80 24.97 -15.47
N LEU A 634 -17.49 25.13 -15.54
CA LEU A 634 -16.67 25.56 -14.42
C LEU A 634 -17.06 26.97 -13.95
N GLN A 635 -17.37 27.87 -14.88
CA GLN A 635 -17.85 29.20 -14.54
C GLN A 635 -19.22 29.13 -13.84
N ARG A 636 -20.18 28.38 -14.43
CA ARG A 636 -21.51 28.18 -13.79
C ARG A 636 -21.39 27.56 -12.41
N TYR A 637 -20.50 26.59 -12.24
CA TYR A 637 -20.25 25.96 -10.94
C TYR A 637 -19.69 26.95 -9.90
N LYS A 638 -18.84 27.88 -10.31
CA LYS A 638 -18.31 28.93 -9.42
C LYS A 638 -19.40 29.93 -8.98
N GLU A 639 -20.38 30.16 -9.83
CA GLU A 639 -21.52 31.05 -9.52
C GLU A 639 -22.48 30.47 -8.48
N LEU A 640 -22.40 29.16 -8.18
CA LEU A 640 -23.14 28.49 -7.10
C LEU A 640 -22.58 28.78 -5.70
N ARG A 641 -21.41 29.39 -5.58
CA ARG A 641 -20.77 29.78 -4.32
C ARG A 641 -21.09 31.22 -3.98
#